data_928cf217764fa396f9e0d24d1689b36e
#
_entry.id   928cf217764fa396f9e0d24d1689b36e
#
_cell.length_a   1.000
_cell.length_b   1.000
_cell.length_c   1.000
_cell.angle_alpha   90.00
_cell.angle_beta   90.00
_cell.angle_gamma   90.00
#
_symmetry.space_group_name_H-M   'P 1'
#
loop_
_entity.id
_entity.type
_entity.pdbx_description
1 polymer ?
#
loop_
_entity_poly.entity_id
_entity_poly.type
_entity_poly.pdbx_seq_one_letter_code
_entity_poly.pdbx_strand_id
1 'polypeptide(L)'
;MSNHTDYDASQIQVLEGLEAVKRRPGMYIGSTDFHGLHHLVKELVDNAIDEAMGGYCNHIEVTVHGDNSVTVTDNGRGIPVDMHEKMHKSALEVALTVLHAGGKFGGSGYKVSGGLHGVGLSVVNALSTWLIAEVKRDGKLYYQEYSYGEPKAPVKAIKDIPEGESGTSITFLANDKIFDEVNYNFDILADRMRELAFLNAGVRITVSDERAESPDVRSFCYEGGIVNFVKHLNRKKTVLHEEPVYITASRNEPEKQEVATVEVALQYNDDYNENVFTFANNINTGEGGSHLVGFRSALTRVLNDYARKYKILKDNDDALKGEDIREGLSAIVSVKLVEPQFEGQTKTKLGNAYIRGLVDSAVSEGMSVYLEEHPTEARAIVDKCLTAARARDAARKARELTRRKTALDSTSLPGKLTDCAEKDPEKCEIFIVEGDSAGGSAKMGRDPAHQAILPLRGKILNVEKTRMDKILANNEIRAMITAFGAGIDEEFDTSKLRYHKIVCMTDADVDGSHIRILMLTFFFRHMRPLIEQGYVYVAQPPLYRITKGKNIYYAYDDEELNSILERIGRDPKPLINRYKGLGEMNPEQLWETTMDPERRVMLQVHLEDAMKADEIFSVLMGDKVEPRREFIENNSKLVVDLDV
;
A
#
# COMPACT_ATOMS: atom_id res chain seq x y z
N MET A 1 -41.31 21.57 -22.66
CA MET A 1 -41.79 20.15 -22.56
C MET A 1 -40.77 19.45 -21.68
N SER A 2 -41.13 19.19 -20.41
CA SER A 2 -40.27 18.50 -19.45
C SER A 2 -40.28 17.00 -19.82
N ASN A 3 -39.14 16.49 -20.26
CA ASN A 3 -38.92 15.05 -20.34
C ASN A 3 -38.82 14.50 -18.89
N HIS A 4 -39.95 14.15 -18.31
CA HIS A 4 -40.00 13.20 -17.22
C HIS A 4 -39.70 11.82 -17.84
N THR A 5 -38.48 11.36 -17.74
CA THR A 5 -38.20 9.92 -17.85
C THR A 5 -38.87 9.28 -16.64
N ASP A 6 -39.97 8.58 -16.87
CA ASP A 6 -40.66 7.84 -15.83
C ASP A 6 -39.71 6.75 -15.31
N TYR A 7 -39.13 6.98 -14.13
CA TYR A 7 -38.38 5.97 -13.40
C TYR A 7 -39.38 5.02 -12.73
N ASP A 8 -39.58 3.87 -13.37
CA ASP A 8 -40.52 2.84 -12.92
C ASP A 8 -39.85 1.50 -12.61
N ALA A 9 -40.61 0.55 -12.10
CA ALA A 9 -40.13 -0.77 -11.72
C ALA A 9 -39.44 -1.56 -12.85
N SER A 10 -39.74 -1.24 -14.13
CA SER A 10 -39.13 -1.91 -15.28
C SER A 10 -37.66 -1.53 -15.49
N GLN A 11 -37.22 -0.41 -14.90
CA GLN A 11 -35.82 0.06 -14.95
C GLN A 11 -34.93 -0.55 -13.83
N ILE A 12 -35.55 -1.24 -12.89
CA ILE A 12 -34.81 -1.95 -11.83
C ILE A 12 -34.40 -3.31 -12.39
N GLN A 13 -33.10 -3.43 -12.73
CA GLN A 13 -32.51 -4.71 -13.17
C GLN A 13 -31.98 -5.48 -11.95
N VAL A 14 -32.43 -6.72 -11.80
CA VAL A 14 -31.89 -7.67 -10.82
C VAL A 14 -30.84 -8.51 -11.54
N LEU A 15 -29.61 -8.45 -11.06
CA LEU A 15 -28.49 -9.28 -11.53
C LEU A 15 -28.35 -10.48 -10.59
N GLU A 16 -28.39 -11.68 -11.11
CA GLU A 16 -28.26 -12.92 -10.33
C GLU A 16 -26.93 -13.63 -10.62
N GLY A 17 -26.37 -14.28 -9.60
CA GLY A 17 -25.19 -15.12 -9.71
C GLY A 17 -23.96 -14.40 -10.27
N LEU A 18 -23.18 -15.09 -11.10
CA LEU A 18 -21.92 -14.59 -11.68
C LEU A 18 -22.11 -13.43 -12.67
N GLU A 19 -23.31 -13.21 -13.18
CA GLU A 19 -23.58 -12.09 -14.08
C GLU A 19 -23.39 -10.73 -13.39
N ALA A 20 -23.71 -10.65 -12.09
CA ALA A 20 -23.46 -9.46 -11.28
C ALA A 20 -21.96 -9.10 -11.22
N VAL A 21 -21.09 -10.11 -11.08
CA VAL A 21 -19.63 -9.95 -11.05
C VAL A 21 -19.11 -9.45 -12.40
N LYS A 22 -19.55 -10.07 -13.49
CA LYS A 22 -19.12 -9.70 -14.86
C LYS A 22 -19.50 -8.27 -15.24
N ARG A 23 -20.71 -7.83 -14.83
CA ARG A 23 -21.19 -6.47 -15.13
C ARG A 23 -20.58 -5.38 -14.25
N ARG A 24 -20.24 -5.71 -13.02
CA ARG A 24 -19.69 -4.76 -12.05
C ARG A 24 -18.48 -5.36 -11.31
N PRO A 25 -17.39 -5.70 -12.03
CA PRO A 25 -16.21 -6.32 -11.42
C PRO A 25 -15.60 -5.46 -10.31
N GLY A 26 -15.56 -4.14 -10.47
CA GLY A 26 -15.04 -3.21 -9.48
C GLY A 26 -15.68 -3.31 -8.09
N MET A 27 -16.93 -3.80 -7.98
CA MET A 27 -17.56 -4.05 -6.67
C MET A 27 -16.92 -5.22 -5.90
N TYR A 28 -16.25 -6.15 -6.59
CA TYR A 28 -15.69 -7.36 -6.02
C TYR A 28 -14.16 -7.34 -5.93
N ILE A 29 -13.50 -6.73 -6.93
CA ILE A 29 -12.04 -6.69 -7.05
C ILE A 29 -11.46 -5.27 -6.96
N GLY A 30 -12.30 -4.25 -6.71
CA GLY A 30 -11.91 -2.84 -6.57
C GLY A 30 -11.78 -2.10 -7.89
N SER A 31 -11.05 -2.63 -8.86
CA SER A 31 -10.85 -2.03 -10.19
C SER A 31 -10.71 -3.11 -11.28
N THR A 32 -10.65 -2.73 -12.54
CA THR A 32 -10.35 -3.61 -13.68
C THR A 32 -8.97 -3.37 -14.26
N ASP A 33 -8.21 -2.50 -13.63
CA ASP A 33 -6.82 -2.23 -13.96
C ASP A 33 -5.87 -3.33 -13.43
N PHE A 34 -4.62 -3.04 -13.46
CA PHE A 34 -3.53 -3.84 -12.91
C PHE A 34 -3.79 -4.34 -11.47
N HIS A 35 -4.36 -3.52 -10.57
CA HIS A 35 -4.63 -3.91 -9.18
C HIS A 35 -5.70 -5.00 -9.08
N GLY A 36 -6.79 -4.84 -9.84
CA GLY A 36 -7.85 -5.84 -9.90
C GLY A 36 -7.39 -7.16 -10.49
N LEU A 37 -6.46 -7.13 -11.47
CA LEU A 37 -5.87 -8.33 -12.04
C LEU A 37 -5.09 -9.13 -10.97
N HIS A 38 -4.22 -8.47 -10.20
CA HIS A 38 -3.45 -9.11 -9.12
C HIS A 38 -4.35 -9.60 -7.98
N HIS A 39 -5.51 -8.98 -7.78
CA HIS A 39 -6.48 -9.40 -6.77
C HIS A 39 -7.03 -10.82 -7.04
N LEU A 40 -7.15 -11.24 -8.30
CA LEU A 40 -7.57 -12.62 -8.63
C LEU A 40 -6.58 -13.67 -8.08
N VAL A 41 -5.28 -13.43 -8.23
CA VAL A 41 -4.25 -14.31 -7.68
C VAL A 41 -4.30 -14.31 -6.15
N LYS A 42 -4.46 -13.12 -5.55
CA LYS A 42 -4.59 -12.97 -4.10
C LYS A 42 -5.74 -13.79 -3.52
N GLU A 43 -6.92 -13.79 -4.14
CA GLU A 43 -8.09 -14.56 -3.67
C GLU A 43 -7.80 -16.08 -3.65
N LEU A 44 -7.07 -16.61 -4.64
CA LEU A 44 -6.69 -18.01 -4.65
C LEU A 44 -5.65 -18.34 -3.57
N VAL A 45 -4.64 -17.49 -3.44
CA VAL A 45 -3.59 -17.66 -2.42
C VAL A 45 -4.18 -17.53 -1.01
N ASP A 46 -5.08 -16.58 -0.76
CA ASP A 46 -5.75 -16.42 0.53
C ASP A 46 -6.55 -17.68 0.91
N ASN A 47 -7.12 -18.42 -0.07
CA ASN A 47 -7.75 -19.71 0.20
C ASN A 47 -6.74 -20.79 0.62
N ALA A 48 -5.57 -20.85 -0.02
CA ALA A 48 -4.49 -21.77 0.36
C ALA A 48 -3.92 -21.42 1.75
N ILE A 49 -3.79 -20.12 2.07
CA ILE A 49 -3.40 -19.65 3.40
C ILE A 49 -4.43 -20.00 4.47
N ASP A 50 -5.72 -19.98 4.15
CA ASP A 50 -6.76 -20.43 5.10
C ASP A 50 -6.61 -21.93 5.44
N GLU A 51 -6.21 -22.78 4.49
CA GLU A 51 -5.82 -24.18 4.76
C GLU A 51 -4.57 -24.25 5.66
N ALA A 52 -3.60 -23.37 5.43
CA ALA A 52 -2.38 -23.30 6.25
C ALA A 52 -2.69 -22.83 7.69
N MET A 53 -3.53 -21.82 7.87
CA MET A 53 -4.00 -21.39 9.19
C MET A 53 -4.80 -22.48 9.92
N GLY A 54 -5.48 -23.34 9.17
CA GLY A 54 -6.13 -24.53 9.69
C GLY A 54 -5.17 -25.66 10.09
N GLY A 55 -3.89 -25.55 9.76
CA GLY A 55 -2.86 -26.57 10.01
C GLY A 55 -2.84 -27.71 8.98
N TYR A 56 -3.52 -27.53 7.83
CA TYR A 56 -3.66 -28.58 6.82
C TYR A 56 -2.76 -28.38 5.60
N CYS A 57 -2.16 -27.18 5.46
CA CYS A 57 -1.28 -26.85 4.33
C CYS A 57 0.04 -26.28 4.84
N ASN A 58 1.15 -26.69 4.23
CA ASN A 58 2.49 -26.16 4.51
C ASN A 58 3.28 -25.82 3.26
N HIS A 59 2.71 -26.04 2.08
CA HIS A 59 3.34 -25.69 0.80
C HIS A 59 2.31 -25.12 -0.16
N ILE A 60 2.63 -23.93 -0.69
CA ILE A 60 1.81 -23.21 -1.67
C ILE A 60 2.73 -22.85 -2.84
N GLU A 61 2.25 -23.08 -4.06
CA GLU A 61 2.95 -22.73 -5.28
C GLU A 61 2.10 -21.82 -6.14
N VAL A 62 2.70 -20.75 -6.67
CA VAL A 62 2.08 -19.79 -7.59
C VAL A 62 2.93 -19.73 -8.85
N THR A 63 2.37 -20.03 -10.01
CA THR A 63 3.10 -20.03 -11.28
C THR A 63 2.40 -19.13 -12.28
N VAL A 64 3.14 -18.17 -12.84
CA VAL A 64 2.72 -17.36 -13.99
C VAL A 64 3.28 -18.00 -15.24
N HIS A 65 2.42 -18.50 -16.11
CA HIS A 65 2.82 -19.22 -17.32
C HIS A 65 3.08 -18.28 -18.50
N GLY A 66 3.72 -18.82 -19.55
CA GLY A 66 4.09 -18.08 -20.75
C GLY A 66 2.92 -17.42 -21.50
N ASP A 67 1.70 -17.92 -21.33
CA ASP A 67 0.46 -17.36 -21.90
C ASP A 67 -0.27 -16.38 -20.98
N ASN A 68 0.37 -15.98 -19.87
CA ASN A 68 -0.23 -15.19 -18.78
C ASN A 68 -1.37 -15.90 -18.03
N SER A 69 -1.55 -17.21 -18.16
CA SER A 69 -2.37 -17.96 -17.20
C SER A 69 -1.62 -18.09 -15.87
N VAL A 70 -2.37 -18.24 -14.78
CA VAL A 70 -1.78 -18.40 -13.44
C VAL A 70 -2.32 -19.67 -12.80
N THR A 71 -1.40 -20.45 -12.24
CA THR A 71 -1.71 -21.62 -11.40
C THR A 71 -1.40 -21.32 -9.94
N VAL A 72 -2.36 -21.59 -9.04
CA VAL A 72 -2.14 -21.63 -7.60
C VAL A 72 -2.41 -23.03 -7.10
N THR A 73 -1.41 -23.64 -6.48
CA THR A 73 -1.48 -25.00 -5.94
C THR A 73 -1.19 -25.00 -4.45
N ASP A 74 -1.98 -25.73 -3.65
CA ASP A 74 -1.75 -26.01 -2.25
C ASP A 74 -1.73 -27.52 -1.97
N ASN A 75 -1.10 -27.90 -0.87
CA ASN A 75 -1.12 -29.27 -0.36
C ASN A 75 -2.07 -29.44 0.85
N GLY A 76 -3.15 -28.65 0.88
CA GLY A 76 -4.20 -28.73 1.91
C GLY A 76 -5.11 -29.95 1.76
N ARG A 77 -6.30 -29.90 2.37
CA ARG A 77 -7.26 -31.02 2.36
C ARG A 77 -7.93 -31.28 0.99
N GLY A 78 -7.80 -30.36 0.05
CA GLY A 78 -8.56 -30.36 -1.20
C GLY A 78 -10.03 -29.93 -1.01
N ILE A 79 -10.55 -29.12 -1.94
CA ILE A 79 -11.95 -28.69 -1.92
C ILE A 79 -12.85 -29.92 -2.00
N PRO A 80 -13.95 -30.02 -1.18
CA PRO A 80 -14.89 -31.14 -1.27
C PRO A 80 -15.50 -31.27 -2.68
N VAL A 81 -15.62 -32.51 -3.15
CA VAL A 81 -16.15 -32.85 -4.48
C VAL A 81 -17.50 -33.55 -4.41
N ASP A 82 -17.94 -33.88 -3.21
CA ASP A 82 -19.23 -34.54 -2.95
C ASP A 82 -20.39 -33.67 -3.40
N MET A 83 -21.54 -34.30 -3.64
CA MET A 83 -22.77 -33.61 -4.02
C MET A 83 -23.34 -32.79 -2.87
N HIS A 84 -23.54 -31.49 -3.11
CA HIS A 84 -24.17 -30.61 -2.15
C HIS A 84 -25.69 -30.85 -2.11
N GLU A 85 -26.22 -31.22 -0.93
CA GLU A 85 -27.62 -31.70 -0.77
C GLU A 85 -28.67 -30.73 -1.32
N LYS A 86 -28.51 -29.42 -1.10
CA LYS A 86 -29.49 -28.40 -1.53
C LYS A 86 -29.35 -27.98 -2.98
N MET A 87 -28.13 -27.99 -3.52
CA MET A 87 -27.85 -27.43 -4.84
C MET A 87 -27.81 -28.49 -5.95
N HIS A 88 -27.75 -29.79 -5.59
CA HIS A 88 -27.62 -30.91 -6.51
C HIS A 88 -26.47 -30.77 -7.52
N LYS A 89 -25.38 -30.12 -7.07
CA LYS A 89 -24.11 -29.92 -7.76
C LYS A 89 -22.98 -30.34 -6.84
N SER A 90 -21.79 -30.64 -7.39
CA SER A 90 -20.64 -30.90 -6.54
C SER A 90 -20.29 -29.68 -5.70
N ALA A 91 -19.74 -29.87 -4.49
CA ALA A 91 -19.32 -28.77 -3.64
C ALA A 91 -18.25 -27.89 -4.33
N LEU A 92 -17.36 -28.48 -5.15
CA LEU A 92 -16.42 -27.76 -5.99
C LEU A 92 -17.14 -26.83 -6.98
N GLU A 93 -18.15 -27.35 -7.71
CA GLU A 93 -18.92 -26.51 -8.64
C GLU A 93 -19.69 -25.41 -7.91
N VAL A 94 -20.27 -25.70 -6.74
CA VAL A 94 -20.94 -24.69 -5.92
C VAL A 94 -19.97 -23.58 -5.51
N ALA A 95 -18.76 -23.92 -5.04
CA ALA A 95 -17.75 -22.93 -4.64
C ALA A 95 -17.27 -22.04 -5.79
N LEU A 96 -17.28 -22.55 -7.03
CA LEU A 96 -16.83 -21.82 -8.23
C LEU A 96 -17.95 -21.09 -8.97
N THR A 97 -19.22 -21.43 -8.76
CA THR A 97 -20.35 -20.86 -9.55
C THR A 97 -21.40 -20.12 -8.73
N VAL A 98 -21.38 -20.25 -7.40
CA VAL A 98 -22.39 -19.64 -6.53
C VAL A 98 -21.74 -18.60 -5.62
N LEU A 99 -22.25 -17.38 -5.66
CA LEU A 99 -21.81 -16.31 -4.74
C LEU A 99 -22.30 -16.62 -3.32
N HIS A 100 -21.51 -16.22 -2.33
CA HIS A 100 -21.79 -16.43 -0.90
C HIS A 100 -21.95 -17.90 -0.54
N ALA A 101 -21.22 -18.78 -1.22
CA ALA A 101 -21.12 -20.19 -0.91
C ALA A 101 -19.71 -20.55 -0.46
N GLY A 102 -19.57 -21.30 0.62
CA GLY A 102 -18.26 -21.75 1.12
C GLY A 102 -18.32 -22.35 2.51
N GLY A 103 -17.33 -23.18 2.85
CA GLY A 103 -17.20 -23.84 4.14
C GLY A 103 -16.79 -22.94 5.31
N LYS A 104 -16.70 -21.62 5.09
CA LYS A 104 -16.25 -20.61 6.06
C LYS A 104 -17.41 -19.93 6.80
N PHE A 105 -18.67 -20.23 6.44
CA PHE A 105 -19.87 -19.68 7.08
C PHE A 105 -20.35 -20.55 8.23
N GLY A 106 -19.79 -20.37 9.46
CA GLY A 106 -20.33 -20.98 10.68
C GLY A 106 -20.21 -22.50 10.81
N GLY A 107 -19.43 -23.16 9.95
CA GLY A 107 -19.17 -24.60 9.99
C GLY A 107 -17.94 -24.97 10.82
N SER A 108 -17.81 -26.25 11.18
CA SER A 108 -16.64 -26.80 11.88
C SER A 108 -15.37 -26.84 11.01
N GLY A 109 -15.42 -26.40 9.76
CA GLY A 109 -14.34 -26.56 8.77
C GLY A 109 -13.15 -25.64 8.97
N TYR A 110 -13.38 -24.38 9.37
CA TYR A 110 -12.32 -23.39 9.63
C TYR A 110 -12.64 -22.64 10.91
N LYS A 111 -11.71 -22.66 11.86
CA LYS A 111 -11.82 -21.86 13.10
C LYS A 111 -11.43 -20.40 12.88
N VAL A 112 -10.46 -20.15 12.00
CA VAL A 112 -9.97 -18.81 11.62
C VAL A 112 -9.81 -18.79 10.11
N SER A 113 -10.27 -17.75 9.45
CA SER A 113 -10.07 -17.55 8.00
C SER A 113 -9.97 -16.08 7.65
N GLY A 114 -9.21 -15.74 6.60
CA GLY A 114 -9.16 -14.42 6.00
C GLY A 114 -10.32 -14.18 5.03
N GLY A 115 -10.79 -15.24 4.38
CA GLY A 115 -11.94 -15.21 3.47
C GLY A 115 -13.27 -15.16 4.20
N LEU A 116 -13.93 -13.98 4.21
CA LEU A 116 -15.15 -13.73 4.98
C LEU A 116 -16.44 -13.83 4.15
N HIS A 117 -16.37 -13.58 2.84
CA HIS A 117 -17.54 -13.34 2.00
C HIS A 117 -17.98 -14.55 1.17
N GLY A 118 -17.13 -15.59 1.05
CA GLY A 118 -17.41 -16.78 0.23
C GLY A 118 -17.61 -16.48 -1.25
N VAL A 119 -16.89 -15.49 -1.78
CA VAL A 119 -17.03 -15.05 -3.17
C VAL A 119 -15.74 -15.17 -3.99
N GLY A 120 -14.56 -15.30 -3.36
CA GLY A 120 -13.27 -15.23 -4.04
C GLY A 120 -13.14 -16.18 -5.23
N LEU A 121 -13.35 -17.48 -5.01
CA LEU A 121 -13.29 -18.50 -6.08
C LEU A 121 -14.27 -18.22 -7.21
N SER A 122 -15.51 -17.88 -6.89
CA SER A 122 -16.55 -17.62 -7.89
C SER A 122 -16.29 -16.32 -8.65
N VAL A 123 -15.67 -15.32 -8.01
CA VAL A 123 -15.23 -14.08 -8.68
C VAL A 123 -14.08 -14.36 -9.64
N VAL A 124 -13.06 -15.11 -9.25
CA VAL A 124 -11.98 -15.52 -10.17
C VAL A 124 -12.54 -16.25 -11.37
N ASN A 125 -13.43 -17.23 -11.17
CA ASN A 125 -14.06 -17.96 -12.24
C ASN A 125 -14.89 -17.06 -13.18
N ALA A 126 -15.70 -16.15 -12.64
CA ALA A 126 -16.54 -15.23 -13.41
C ALA A 126 -15.71 -14.28 -14.29
N LEU A 127 -14.55 -13.86 -13.84
CA LEU A 127 -13.66 -12.90 -14.50
C LEU A 127 -12.57 -13.56 -15.35
N SER A 128 -12.65 -14.89 -15.53
CA SER A 128 -11.70 -15.67 -16.34
C SER A 128 -12.31 -16.07 -17.70
N THR A 129 -11.47 -16.12 -18.73
CA THR A 129 -11.82 -16.70 -20.04
C THR A 129 -12.01 -18.19 -19.89
N TRP A 130 -11.12 -18.85 -19.17
CA TRP A 130 -11.22 -20.24 -18.77
C TRP A 130 -10.59 -20.45 -17.38
N LEU A 131 -11.06 -21.47 -16.69
CA LEU A 131 -10.52 -21.91 -15.41
C LEU A 131 -10.56 -23.44 -15.35
N ILE A 132 -9.47 -24.01 -14.81
CA ILE A 132 -9.33 -25.45 -14.53
C ILE A 132 -9.15 -25.62 -13.03
N ALA A 133 -9.95 -26.50 -12.44
CA ALA A 133 -9.83 -26.93 -11.07
C ALA A 133 -9.42 -28.40 -10.99
N GLU A 134 -8.31 -28.68 -10.36
CA GLU A 134 -7.81 -30.00 -10.05
C GLU A 134 -7.76 -30.19 -8.54
N VAL A 135 -8.39 -31.24 -8.04
CA VAL A 135 -8.48 -31.52 -6.62
C VAL A 135 -7.99 -32.92 -6.33
N LYS A 136 -6.96 -33.04 -5.52
CA LYS A 136 -6.45 -34.29 -4.95
C LYS A 136 -7.17 -34.58 -3.65
N ARG A 137 -7.98 -35.64 -3.61
CA ARG A 137 -8.74 -36.00 -2.42
C ARG A 137 -9.19 -37.47 -2.48
N ASP A 138 -9.20 -38.12 -1.33
CA ASP A 138 -9.71 -39.49 -1.15
C ASP A 138 -9.10 -40.50 -2.14
N GLY A 139 -7.77 -40.41 -2.40
CA GLY A 139 -7.02 -41.28 -3.30
C GLY A 139 -7.27 -41.02 -4.80
N LYS A 140 -7.92 -39.90 -5.15
CA LYS A 140 -8.25 -39.57 -6.56
C LYS A 140 -7.91 -38.13 -6.89
N LEU A 141 -7.58 -37.92 -8.17
CA LEU A 141 -7.46 -36.59 -8.77
C LEU A 141 -8.78 -36.30 -9.50
N TYR A 142 -9.47 -35.27 -9.04
CA TYR A 142 -10.69 -34.74 -9.66
C TYR A 142 -10.38 -33.56 -10.54
N TYR A 143 -11.12 -33.41 -11.63
CA TYR A 143 -10.94 -32.38 -12.63
C TYR A 143 -12.28 -31.76 -13.01
N GLN A 144 -12.32 -30.44 -13.14
CA GLN A 144 -13.45 -29.71 -13.72
C GLN A 144 -12.92 -28.47 -14.44
N GLU A 145 -13.47 -28.19 -15.62
CA GLU A 145 -13.12 -27.05 -16.46
C GLU A 145 -14.30 -26.11 -16.62
N TYR A 146 -14.00 -24.82 -16.66
CA TYR A 146 -14.96 -23.73 -16.78
C TYR A 146 -14.58 -22.82 -17.96
N SER A 147 -15.60 -22.23 -18.58
CA SER A 147 -15.44 -21.22 -19.62
C SER A 147 -16.35 -20.04 -19.31
N TYR A 148 -15.75 -18.85 -19.17
CA TYR A 148 -16.48 -17.64 -18.78
C TYR A 148 -17.40 -17.84 -17.56
N GLY A 149 -16.93 -18.56 -16.55
CA GLY A 149 -17.65 -18.83 -15.31
C GLY A 149 -18.59 -20.05 -15.34
N GLU A 150 -18.87 -20.64 -16.52
CA GLU A 150 -19.79 -21.78 -16.67
C GLU A 150 -19.03 -23.11 -16.76
N PRO A 151 -19.47 -24.16 -16.05
CA PRO A 151 -18.81 -25.47 -16.12
C PRO A 151 -19.05 -26.12 -17.50
N LYS A 152 -17.97 -26.64 -18.13
CA LYS A 152 -18.08 -27.37 -19.41
C LYS A 152 -18.65 -28.76 -19.22
N ALA A 153 -18.41 -29.37 -18.06
CA ALA A 153 -18.90 -30.70 -17.71
C ALA A 153 -18.93 -30.84 -16.17
N PRO A 154 -19.69 -31.80 -15.63
CA PRO A 154 -19.61 -32.13 -14.21
C PRO A 154 -18.19 -32.57 -13.80
N VAL A 155 -17.87 -32.38 -12.50
CA VAL A 155 -16.60 -32.87 -11.92
C VAL A 155 -16.43 -34.36 -12.15
N LYS A 156 -15.22 -34.80 -12.50
CA LYS A 156 -14.91 -36.21 -12.75
C LYS A 156 -13.56 -36.59 -12.14
N ALA A 157 -13.46 -37.79 -11.60
CA ALA A 157 -12.18 -38.39 -11.25
C ALA A 157 -11.44 -38.79 -12.55
N ILE A 158 -10.21 -38.34 -12.73
CA ILE A 158 -9.42 -38.59 -13.94
C ILE A 158 -8.24 -39.53 -13.72
N LYS A 159 -7.81 -39.66 -12.45
CA LYS A 159 -6.65 -40.48 -12.08
C LYS A 159 -6.72 -40.89 -10.62
N ASP A 160 -6.25 -42.11 -10.33
CA ASP A 160 -5.98 -42.50 -8.93
C ASP A 160 -4.60 -41.96 -8.51
N ILE A 161 -4.52 -41.50 -7.26
CA ILE A 161 -3.31 -40.93 -6.64
C ILE A 161 -2.96 -41.70 -5.38
N PRO A 162 -1.73 -41.61 -4.88
CA PRO A 162 -1.34 -42.24 -3.60
C PRO A 162 -2.25 -41.81 -2.45
N GLU A 163 -2.53 -42.77 -1.55
CA GLU A 163 -3.23 -42.46 -0.30
C GLU A 163 -2.43 -41.44 0.52
N GLY A 164 -3.11 -40.40 1.01
CA GLY A 164 -2.49 -39.33 1.79
C GLY A 164 -2.06 -38.10 0.97
N GLU A 165 -2.03 -38.19 -0.37
CA GLU A 165 -1.90 -36.98 -1.19
C GLU A 165 -3.23 -36.22 -1.22
N SER A 166 -3.16 -34.93 -0.89
CA SER A 166 -4.31 -34.02 -0.94
C SER A 166 -3.87 -32.62 -1.39
N GLY A 167 -4.82 -31.81 -1.82
CA GLY A 167 -4.56 -30.43 -2.21
C GLY A 167 -5.48 -29.94 -3.33
N THR A 168 -5.40 -28.66 -3.60
CA THR A 168 -6.14 -28.00 -4.68
C THR A 168 -5.18 -27.29 -5.63
N SER A 169 -5.43 -27.40 -6.92
CA SER A 169 -4.75 -26.61 -7.95
C SER A 169 -5.78 -25.92 -8.82
N ILE A 170 -5.69 -24.60 -8.89
CA ILE A 170 -6.56 -23.76 -9.74
C ILE A 170 -5.67 -23.07 -10.77
N THR A 171 -5.95 -23.31 -12.04
CA THR A 171 -5.33 -22.61 -13.16
C THR A 171 -6.37 -21.75 -13.86
N PHE A 172 -6.08 -20.48 -14.11
CA PHE A 172 -7.02 -19.59 -14.78
C PHE A 172 -6.32 -18.62 -15.73
N LEU A 173 -7.04 -18.18 -16.75
CA LEU A 173 -6.66 -17.08 -17.62
C LEU A 173 -7.65 -15.94 -17.46
N ALA A 174 -7.19 -14.78 -17.00
CA ALA A 174 -8.03 -13.60 -16.85
C ALA A 174 -8.64 -13.16 -18.19
N ASN A 175 -9.85 -12.59 -18.15
CA ASN A 175 -10.57 -12.22 -19.36
C ASN A 175 -10.11 -10.84 -19.87
N ASP A 176 -9.43 -10.80 -21.00
CA ASP A 176 -8.91 -9.62 -21.69
C ASP A 176 -9.97 -8.60 -22.14
N LYS A 177 -11.26 -8.98 -22.12
CA LYS A 177 -12.39 -8.07 -22.38
C LYS A 177 -12.89 -7.34 -21.14
N ILE A 178 -12.44 -7.73 -19.96
CA ILE A 178 -12.82 -7.13 -18.67
C ILE A 178 -11.68 -6.31 -18.12
N PHE A 179 -10.46 -6.81 -18.22
CA PHE A 179 -9.26 -6.13 -17.72
C PHE A 179 -8.62 -5.29 -18.82
N ASP A 180 -8.17 -4.09 -18.46
CA ASP A 180 -7.51 -3.15 -19.37
C ASP A 180 -6.18 -3.74 -19.90
N GLU A 181 -5.48 -4.50 -19.06
CA GLU A 181 -4.24 -5.21 -19.38
C GLU A 181 -4.21 -6.55 -18.62
N VAL A 182 -3.75 -7.63 -19.28
CA VAL A 182 -3.57 -8.96 -18.68
C VAL A 182 -2.08 -9.26 -18.62
N ASN A 183 -1.35 -8.52 -17.76
CA ASN A 183 0.08 -8.73 -17.56
C ASN A 183 0.41 -8.60 -16.06
N TYR A 184 0.90 -9.70 -15.46
CA TYR A 184 1.23 -9.73 -14.03
C TYR A 184 2.61 -9.16 -13.76
N ASN A 185 2.72 -8.33 -12.72
CA ASN A 185 4.01 -7.93 -12.19
C ASN A 185 4.50 -8.97 -11.18
N PHE A 186 5.57 -9.67 -11.54
CA PHE A 186 6.13 -10.76 -10.76
C PHE A 186 6.65 -10.30 -9.39
N ASP A 187 7.28 -9.12 -9.31
CA ASP A 187 7.82 -8.61 -8.06
C ASP A 187 6.72 -8.33 -7.03
N ILE A 188 5.58 -7.81 -7.47
CA ILE A 188 4.41 -7.58 -6.59
C ILE A 188 3.87 -8.90 -6.05
N LEU A 189 3.74 -9.91 -6.90
CA LEU A 189 3.34 -11.24 -6.46
C LEU A 189 4.36 -11.83 -5.47
N ALA A 190 5.65 -11.76 -5.78
CA ALA A 190 6.72 -12.28 -4.93
C ALA A 190 6.78 -11.58 -3.56
N ASP A 191 6.63 -10.25 -3.53
CA ASP A 191 6.63 -9.49 -2.28
C ASP A 191 5.43 -9.87 -1.39
N ARG A 192 4.24 -10.05 -1.98
CA ARG A 192 3.07 -10.52 -1.24
C ARG A 192 3.24 -11.95 -0.73
N MET A 193 3.83 -12.84 -1.51
CA MET A 193 4.13 -14.22 -1.09
C MET A 193 5.12 -14.24 0.07
N ARG A 194 6.13 -13.37 0.04
CA ARG A 194 7.09 -13.19 1.14
C ARG A 194 6.40 -12.71 2.43
N GLU A 195 5.52 -11.72 2.33
CA GLU A 195 4.73 -11.21 3.47
C GLU A 195 3.90 -12.34 4.10
N LEU A 196 3.17 -13.10 3.29
CA LEU A 196 2.36 -14.21 3.77
C LEU A 196 3.19 -15.33 4.41
N ALA A 197 4.41 -15.60 3.89
CA ALA A 197 5.32 -16.56 4.49
C ALA A 197 5.85 -16.09 5.86
N PHE A 198 6.06 -14.79 6.07
CA PHE A 198 6.38 -14.24 7.39
C PHE A 198 5.22 -14.35 8.39
N LEU A 199 3.99 -14.14 7.93
CA LEU A 199 2.78 -14.18 8.78
C LEU A 199 2.37 -15.62 9.16
N ASN A 200 2.87 -16.62 8.42
CA ASN A 200 2.54 -18.02 8.63
C ASN A 200 3.82 -18.86 8.78
N ALA A 201 4.35 -18.90 10.00
CA ALA A 201 5.59 -19.58 10.34
C ALA A 201 5.61 -21.03 9.82
N GLY A 202 6.70 -21.43 9.16
CA GLY A 202 6.91 -22.77 8.62
C GLY A 202 6.17 -23.09 7.31
N VAL A 203 5.30 -22.21 6.81
CA VAL A 203 4.66 -22.38 5.50
C VAL A 203 5.63 -21.96 4.40
N ARG A 204 5.88 -22.89 3.45
CA ARG A 204 6.68 -22.61 2.27
C ARG A 204 5.79 -22.07 1.15
N ILE A 205 6.15 -20.92 0.59
CA ILE A 205 5.45 -20.33 -0.56
C ILE A 205 6.47 -20.14 -1.68
N THR A 206 6.24 -20.79 -2.80
CA THR A 206 7.09 -20.69 -4.01
C THR A 206 6.32 -19.93 -5.09
N VAL A 207 6.95 -18.95 -5.70
CA VAL A 207 6.39 -18.19 -6.82
C VAL A 207 7.34 -18.29 -8.02
N SER A 208 6.79 -18.59 -9.19
CA SER A 208 7.54 -18.82 -10.43
C SER A 208 6.97 -17.98 -11.57
N ASP A 209 7.86 -17.37 -12.35
CA ASP A 209 7.53 -16.69 -13.61
C ASP A 209 8.14 -17.46 -14.78
N GLU A 210 7.31 -18.07 -15.61
CA GLU A 210 7.71 -18.88 -16.76
C GLU A 210 7.60 -18.13 -18.10
N ARG A 211 7.35 -16.81 -18.07
CA ARG A 211 7.20 -16.00 -19.30
C ARG A 211 8.51 -15.77 -20.04
N ALA A 212 9.64 -15.82 -19.34
CA ALA A 212 10.97 -15.73 -19.93
C ALA A 212 11.54 -17.13 -20.23
N GLU A 213 12.52 -17.22 -21.15
CA GLU A 213 13.22 -18.49 -21.47
C GLU A 213 13.85 -19.18 -20.25
N SER A 214 14.26 -18.37 -19.24
CA SER A 214 14.74 -18.87 -17.95
C SER A 214 13.76 -18.43 -16.88
N PRO A 215 13.03 -19.35 -16.23
CA PRO A 215 12.08 -19.01 -15.17
C PRO A 215 12.74 -18.28 -13.99
N ASP A 216 12.11 -17.21 -13.49
CA ASP A 216 12.45 -16.63 -12.19
C ASP A 216 11.65 -17.38 -11.11
N VAL A 217 12.36 -18.03 -10.18
CA VAL A 217 11.74 -18.82 -9.11
C VAL A 217 12.21 -18.29 -7.75
N ARG A 218 11.25 -17.89 -6.92
CA ARG A 218 11.54 -17.43 -5.56
C ARG A 218 10.75 -18.26 -4.56
N SER A 219 11.42 -18.73 -3.50
CA SER A 219 10.80 -19.54 -2.46
C SER A 219 11.05 -18.92 -1.10
N PHE A 220 9.98 -18.78 -0.33
CA PHE A 220 9.97 -18.14 0.99
C PHE A 220 9.47 -19.13 2.04
N CYS A 221 10.23 -19.26 3.15
CA CYS A 221 9.83 -20.05 4.31
C CYS A 221 10.56 -19.52 5.53
N TYR A 222 9.82 -19.11 6.56
CA TYR A 222 10.38 -18.46 7.75
C TYR A 222 9.86 -19.13 9.01
N GLU A 223 10.70 -19.96 9.65
CA GLU A 223 10.35 -20.67 10.88
C GLU A 223 10.07 -19.72 12.06
N GLY A 224 10.76 -18.58 12.13
CA GLY A 224 10.56 -17.56 13.16
C GLY A 224 9.38 -16.61 12.89
N GLY A 225 8.62 -16.81 11.80
CA GLY A 225 7.40 -16.05 11.52
C GLY A 225 7.60 -14.53 11.58
N ILE A 226 6.77 -13.83 12.38
CA ILE A 226 6.80 -12.37 12.50
C ILE A 226 8.08 -11.82 13.16
N VAL A 227 8.85 -12.64 13.88
CA VAL A 227 10.18 -12.25 14.39
C VAL A 227 11.15 -12.06 13.22
N ASN A 228 11.14 -13.00 12.27
CA ASN A 228 11.92 -12.87 11.04
C ASN A 228 11.45 -11.68 10.20
N PHE A 229 10.16 -11.35 10.26
CA PHE A 229 9.60 -10.19 9.58
C PHE A 229 10.19 -8.88 10.14
N VAL A 230 10.21 -8.71 11.46
CA VAL A 230 10.82 -7.53 12.10
C VAL A 230 12.33 -7.46 11.81
N LYS A 231 13.06 -8.59 11.86
CA LYS A 231 14.47 -8.63 11.46
C LYS A 231 14.65 -8.21 9.99
N HIS A 232 13.75 -8.62 9.10
CA HIS A 232 13.77 -8.21 7.71
C HIS A 232 13.55 -6.70 7.53
N LEU A 233 12.59 -6.10 8.26
CA LEU A 233 12.35 -4.65 8.25
C LEU A 233 13.57 -3.85 8.75
N ASN A 234 14.33 -4.43 9.67
CA ASN A 234 15.50 -3.78 10.26
C ASN A 234 16.85 -4.19 9.64
N ARG A 235 16.86 -5.07 8.61
CA ARG A 235 18.11 -5.62 8.05
C ARG A 235 19.11 -4.58 7.58
N LYS A 236 18.64 -3.38 7.24
CA LYS A 236 19.46 -2.25 6.78
C LYS A 236 19.54 -1.13 7.80
N LYS A 237 19.03 -1.32 9.02
CA LYS A 237 19.02 -0.34 10.12
C LYS A 237 20.00 -0.76 11.23
N THR A 238 20.39 0.17 12.08
CA THR A 238 21.17 -0.14 13.29
C THR A 238 20.20 -0.40 14.43
N VAL A 239 20.11 -1.63 14.88
CA VAL A 239 19.19 -2.01 15.95
C VAL A 239 19.77 -1.69 17.33
N LEU A 240 18.92 -1.36 18.29
CA LEU A 240 19.29 -1.09 19.68
C LEU A 240 19.41 -2.36 20.53
N HIS A 241 18.78 -3.45 20.08
CA HIS A 241 18.87 -4.78 20.69
C HIS A 241 18.86 -5.83 19.57
N GLU A 242 19.65 -6.88 19.72
CA GLU A 242 19.93 -7.85 18.66
C GLU A 242 18.68 -8.67 18.29
N GLU A 243 17.98 -9.20 19.31
CA GLU A 243 16.79 -10.01 19.09
C GLU A 243 15.52 -9.18 19.26
N PRO A 244 14.53 -9.31 18.33
CA PRO A 244 13.23 -8.71 18.51
C PRO A 244 12.50 -9.27 19.74
N VAL A 245 11.75 -8.42 20.42
CA VAL A 245 10.84 -8.85 21.48
C VAL A 245 9.67 -9.57 20.83
N TYR A 246 9.35 -10.78 21.31
CA TYR A 246 8.21 -11.56 20.82
C TYR A 246 7.21 -11.81 21.94
N ILE A 247 5.95 -11.50 21.69
CA ILE A 247 4.86 -11.61 22.65
C ILE A 247 3.71 -12.37 21.99
N THR A 248 3.16 -13.35 22.68
CA THR A 248 1.97 -14.06 22.21
C THR A 248 0.97 -14.21 23.35
N ALA A 249 -0.31 -14.13 23.01
CA ALA A 249 -1.42 -14.38 23.93
C ALA A 249 -2.63 -14.94 23.18
N SER A 250 -3.49 -15.67 23.88
CA SER A 250 -4.72 -16.19 23.32
C SER A 250 -5.90 -15.95 24.26
N ARG A 251 -7.06 -15.73 23.68
CA ARG A 251 -8.35 -15.68 24.37
C ARG A 251 -9.27 -16.74 23.77
N ASN A 252 -9.92 -17.52 24.63
CA ASN A 252 -10.81 -18.58 24.20
C ASN A 252 -12.12 -18.52 25.02
N GLU A 253 -13.03 -17.65 24.62
CA GLU A 253 -14.36 -17.49 25.18
C GLU A 253 -15.42 -17.69 24.07
N PRO A 254 -15.68 -18.95 23.63
CA PRO A 254 -16.58 -19.22 22.50
C PRO A 254 -18.01 -18.74 22.72
N GLU A 255 -18.50 -18.79 23.99
CA GLU A 255 -19.85 -18.33 24.34
C GLU A 255 -20.07 -16.84 24.07
N LYS A 256 -18.98 -16.05 24.09
CA LYS A 256 -18.97 -14.61 23.75
C LYS A 256 -18.51 -14.33 22.33
N GLN A 257 -18.21 -15.37 21.53
CA GLN A 257 -17.56 -15.25 20.23
C GLN A 257 -16.19 -14.53 20.29
N GLU A 258 -15.52 -14.58 21.46
CA GLU A 258 -14.23 -13.97 21.69
C GLU A 258 -13.12 -15.04 21.68
N VAL A 259 -12.83 -15.57 20.50
CA VAL A 259 -11.73 -16.52 20.28
C VAL A 259 -10.70 -15.85 19.37
N ALA A 260 -9.53 -15.57 19.92
CA ALA A 260 -8.47 -14.89 19.19
C ALA A 260 -7.07 -15.29 19.71
N THR A 261 -6.10 -15.21 18.81
CA THR A 261 -4.67 -15.28 19.14
C THR A 261 -4.02 -13.97 18.70
N VAL A 262 -3.14 -13.45 19.54
CA VAL A 262 -2.35 -12.25 19.30
C VAL A 262 -0.88 -12.63 19.26
N GLU A 263 -0.18 -12.17 18.26
CA GLU A 263 1.28 -12.24 18.12
C GLU A 263 1.81 -10.84 17.87
N VAL A 264 2.80 -10.42 18.63
CA VAL A 264 3.48 -9.14 18.46
C VAL A 264 4.98 -9.39 18.44
N ALA A 265 5.64 -8.86 17.43
CA ALA A 265 7.10 -8.77 17.40
C ALA A 265 7.49 -7.30 17.25
N LEU A 266 8.48 -6.85 18.01
CA LEU A 266 8.95 -5.47 17.94
C LEU A 266 10.45 -5.36 18.19
N GLN A 267 11.07 -4.34 17.60
CA GLN A 267 12.50 -4.04 17.76
C GLN A 267 12.74 -2.54 17.55
N TYR A 268 13.59 -1.97 18.40
CA TYR A 268 14.00 -0.57 18.27
C TYR A 268 15.29 -0.44 17.45
N ASN A 269 15.39 0.64 16.70
CA ASN A 269 16.53 1.00 15.87
C ASN A 269 16.89 2.49 16.03
N ASP A 270 17.97 2.94 15.38
CA ASP A 270 18.48 4.30 15.48
C ASP A 270 17.74 5.32 14.59
N ASP A 271 16.79 4.88 13.77
CA ASP A 271 15.97 5.72 12.88
C ASP A 271 15.00 6.65 13.64
N TYR A 272 14.40 7.59 12.93
CA TYR A 272 13.42 8.53 13.48
C TYR A 272 11.96 8.15 13.16
N ASN A 273 11.76 7.20 12.26
CA ASN A 273 10.44 6.81 11.76
C ASN A 273 9.83 5.65 12.57
N GLU A 274 8.49 5.65 12.67
CA GLU A 274 7.69 4.53 13.16
C GLU A 274 7.36 3.59 11.98
N ASN A 275 7.66 2.29 12.11
CA ASN A 275 7.34 1.25 11.14
C ASN A 275 6.51 0.15 11.81
N VAL A 276 5.24 0.43 12.04
CA VAL A 276 4.29 -0.50 12.66
C VAL A 276 3.29 -0.97 11.64
N PHE A 277 3.31 -2.28 11.36
CA PHE A 277 2.36 -2.93 10.46
C PHE A 277 1.42 -3.84 11.24
N THR A 278 0.14 -3.81 10.89
CA THR A 278 -0.90 -4.52 11.62
C THR A 278 -1.71 -5.42 10.71
N PHE A 279 -2.01 -6.61 11.21
CA PHE A 279 -2.70 -7.66 10.45
C PHE A 279 -3.84 -8.28 11.25
N ALA A 280 -4.94 -8.59 10.57
CA ALA A 280 -6.04 -9.36 11.10
C ALA A 280 -6.35 -10.51 10.13
N ASN A 281 -6.18 -11.78 10.57
CA ASN A 281 -6.29 -12.97 9.73
C ASN A 281 -5.47 -12.86 8.43
N ASN A 282 -4.20 -12.42 8.56
CA ASN A 282 -3.24 -12.18 7.46
C ASN A 282 -3.63 -11.07 6.48
N ILE A 283 -4.69 -10.31 6.76
CA ILE A 283 -5.08 -9.12 5.99
C ILE A 283 -4.39 -7.91 6.60
N ASN A 284 -3.67 -7.15 5.77
CA ASN A 284 -3.05 -5.90 6.20
C ASN A 284 -4.12 -4.85 6.52
N THR A 285 -4.08 -4.31 7.74
CA THR A 285 -4.99 -3.27 8.20
C THR A 285 -4.26 -1.92 8.21
N GLY A 286 -4.10 -1.32 7.02
CA GLY A 286 -3.31 -0.09 6.83
C GLY A 286 -3.78 1.09 7.69
N GLU A 287 -5.09 1.20 7.98
CA GLU A 287 -5.67 2.19 8.88
C GLU A 287 -5.66 1.74 10.36
N GLY A 288 -5.07 0.57 10.64
CA GLY A 288 -4.98 0.01 11.99
C GLY A 288 -6.30 -0.54 12.51
N GLY A 289 -6.70 -0.08 13.69
CA GLY A 289 -7.92 -0.55 14.38
C GLY A 289 -7.68 -0.85 15.85
N SER A 290 -8.56 -1.65 16.45
CA SER A 290 -8.55 -1.96 17.89
C SER A 290 -7.24 -2.57 18.39
N HIS A 291 -6.60 -3.44 17.59
CA HIS A 291 -5.30 -4.06 17.90
C HIS A 291 -4.15 -3.04 17.95
N LEU A 292 -4.08 -2.12 16.98
CA LEU A 292 -3.08 -1.04 16.98
C LEU A 292 -3.26 -0.11 18.18
N VAL A 293 -4.51 0.26 18.49
CA VAL A 293 -4.82 1.10 19.64
C VAL A 293 -4.40 0.42 20.95
N GLY A 294 -4.68 -0.88 21.11
CA GLY A 294 -4.24 -1.66 22.26
C GLY A 294 -2.72 -1.70 22.39
N PHE A 295 -2.01 -1.99 21.31
CA PHE A 295 -0.56 -2.02 21.24
C PHE A 295 0.07 -0.67 21.65
N ARG A 296 -0.34 0.43 21.01
CA ARG A 296 0.19 1.78 21.30
C ARG A 296 -0.08 2.22 22.73
N SER A 297 -1.27 1.94 23.27
CA SER A 297 -1.63 2.27 24.66
C SER A 297 -0.76 1.52 25.66
N ALA A 298 -0.62 0.22 25.49
CA ALA A 298 0.16 -0.65 26.38
C ALA A 298 1.64 -0.26 26.37
N LEU A 299 2.23 -0.13 25.18
CA LEU A 299 3.66 0.21 25.03
C LEU A 299 3.96 1.56 25.69
N THR A 300 3.09 2.56 25.49
CA THR A 300 3.25 3.88 26.10
C THR A 300 3.20 3.81 27.63
N ARG A 301 2.27 3.07 28.18
CA ARG A 301 2.14 2.90 29.63
C ARG A 301 3.35 2.18 30.21
N VAL A 302 3.72 1.02 29.68
CA VAL A 302 4.77 0.18 30.25
C VAL A 302 6.13 0.88 30.24
N LEU A 303 6.50 1.58 29.15
CA LEU A 303 7.77 2.29 29.10
C LEU A 303 7.83 3.50 30.07
N ASN A 304 6.71 4.21 30.25
CA ASN A 304 6.61 5.24 31.27
C ASN A 304 6.76 4.68 32.70
N ASP A 305 6.06 3.58 33.00
CA ASP A 305 6.09 2.93 34.30
C ASP A 305 7.51 2.43 34.63
N TYR A 306 8.16 1.78 33.66
CA TYR A 306 9.56 1.35 33.79
C TYR A 306 10.52 2.53 34.02
N ALA A 307 10.40 3.58 33.21
CA ALA A 307 11.28 4.75 33.33
C ALA A 307 11.13 5.46 34.70
N ARG A 308 9.92 5.50 35.26
CA ARG A 308 9.65 6.05 36.61
C ARG A 308 10.17 5.10 37.70
N LYS A 309 9.89 3.79 37.60
CA LYS A 309 10.34 2.78 38.56
C LYS A 309 11.85 2.82 38.77
N TYR A 310 12.60 2.94 37.68
CA TYR A 310 14.06 3.00 37.72
C TYR A 310 14.62 4.42 37.79
N LYS A 311 13.78 5.43 38.07
CA LYS A 311 14.18 6.84 38.24
C LYS A 311 14.94 7.43 37.04
N ILE A 312 14.70 6.90 35.85
CA ILE A 312 15.21 7.45 34.59
C ILE A 312 14.41 8.72 34.25
N LEU A 313 13.09 8.68 34.47
CA LEU A 313 12.19 9.82 34.55
C LEU A 313 11.97 10.17 36.01
N LYS A 314 12.12 11.46 36.39
CA LYS A 314 11.82 11.94 37.73
C LYS A 314 10.30 12.12 37.88
N ASP A 315 9.81 12.13 39.11
CA ASP A 315 8.37 12.29 39.40
C ASP A 315 7.77 13.61 38.86
N ASN A 316 8.60 14.65 38.75
CA ASN A 316 8.22 15.97 38.22
C ASN A 316 8.44 16.13 36.70
N ASP A 317 9.03 15.14 36.02
CA ASP A 317 9.23 15.20 34.59
C ASP A 317 7.92 14.83 33.87
N ASP A 318 7.66 15.47 32.73
CA ASP A 318 6.53 15.11 31.87
C ASP A 318 6.65 13.65 31.43
N ALA A 319 5.53 12.96 31.33
CA ALA A 319 5.48 11.60 30.80
C ALA A 319 5.86 11.59 29.31
N LEU A 320 6.54 10.52 28.88
CA LEU A 320 6.79 10.25 27.46
C LEU A 320 5.46 10.10 26.74
N LYS A 321 5.30 10.79 25.63
CA LYS A 321 4.13 10.64 24.76
C LYS A 321 4.27 9.47 23.84
N GLY A 322 3.14 9.04 23.23
CA GLY A 322 3.13 7.94 22.27
C GLY A 322 4.10 8.16 21.10
N GLU A 323 4.17 9.37 20.55
CA GLU A 323 5.11 9.75 19.49
C GLU A 323 6.59 9.58 19.89
N ASP A 324 6.94 9.92 21.14
CA ASP A 324 8.32 9.77 21.65
C ASP A 324 8.73 8.30 21.75
N ILE A 325 7.75 7.44 22.11
CA ILE A 325 7.96 6.01 22.33
C ILE A 325 8.04 5.24 21.00
N ARG A 326 7.38 5.73 19.96
CA ARG A 326 7.37 5.06 18.66
C ARG A 326 8.48 5.50 17.71
N GLU A 327 9.28 6.51 18.09
CA GLU A 327 10.45 6.90 17.28
C GLU A 327 11.47 5.76 17.22
N GLY A 328 11.81 5.31 16.01
CA GLY A 328 12.73 4.20 15.76
C GLY A 328 12.15 2.81 16.07
N LEU A 329 10.84 2.68 16.18
CA LEU A 329 10.16 1.42 16.43
C LEU A 329 9.80 0.70 15.11
N SER A 330 10.22 -0.56 14.97
CA SER A 330 9.70 -1.49 13.97
C SER A 330 8.89 -2.57 14.68
N ALA A 331 7.62 -2.75 14.30
CA ALA A 331 6.75 -3.74 14.94
C ALA A 331 5.75 -4.37 13.97
N ILE A 332 5.44 -5.63 14.21
CA ILE A 332 4.35 -6.38 13.59
C ILE A 332 3.35 -6.76 14.67
N VAL A 333 2.09 -6.40 14.48
CA VAL A 333 0.97 -6.78 15.35
C VAL A 333 0.01 -7.64 14.52
N SER A 334 0.00 -8.92 14.77
CA SER A 334 -0.85 -9.89 14.06
C SER A 334 -1.91 -10.46 15.00
N VAL A 335 -3.17 -10.39 14.61
CA VAL A 335 -4.27 -11.02 15.34
C VAL A 335 -4.99 -12.02 14.45
N LYS A 336 -5.28 -13.20 14.99
CA LYS A 336 -6.05 -14.26 14.34
C LYS A 336 -7.32 -14.47 15.15
N LEU A 337 -8.48 -14.23 14.55
CA LEU A 337 -9.77 -14.29 15.25
C LEU A 337 -10.86 -14.94 14.37
N VAL A 338 -11.86 -15.55 15.03
CA VAL A 338 -12.90 -16.33 14.35
C VAL A 338 -13.81 -15.46 13.50
N GLU A 339 -14.23 -14.30 14.01
CA GLU A 339 -15.14 -13.37 13.32
C GLU A 339 -14.57 -11.96 13.29
N PRO A 340 -13.67 -11.64 12.35
CA PRO A 340 -13.15 -10.29 12.21
C PRO A 340 -14.23 -9.35 11.67
N GLN A 341 -14.37 -8.20 12.34
CA GLN A 341 -15.25 -7.10 11.94
C GLN A 341 -14.37 -5.98 11.41
N PHE A 342 -14.54 -5.64 10.14
CA PHE A 342 -13.80 -4.55 9.53
C PHE A 342 -14.70 -3.33 9.29
N GLU A 343 -14.13 -2.14 9.40
CA GLU A 343 -14.76 -0.92 8.92
C GLU A 343 -14.58 -0.84 7.39
N GLY A 344 -15.68 -0.97 6.64
CA GLY A 344 -15.68 -0.88 5.17
C GLY A 344 -15.30 -2.16 4.42
N GLN A 345 -15.56 -2.14 3.11
CA GLN A 345 -15.34 -3.27 2.20
C GLN A 345 -13.85 -3.59 1.97
N THR A 346 -12.99 -2.59 2.06
CA THR A 346 -11.55 -2.70 1.82
C THR A 346 -10.78 -3.38 2.95
N LYS A 347 -11.45 -3.66 4.09
CA LYS A 347 -10.89 -4.35 5.26
C LYS A 347 -9.65 -3.66 5.86
N THR A 348 -9.52 -2.35 5.70
CA THR A 348 -8.34 -1.58 6.10
C THR A 348 -8.26 -1.31 7.61
N LYS A 349 -9.36 -1.48 8.37
CA LYS A 349 -9.42 -1.17 9.79
C LYS A 349 -10.21 -2.22 10.57
N LEU A 350 -9.61 -2.76 11.65
CA LEU A 350 -10.24 -3.75 12.51
C LEU A 350 -11.11 -3.10 13.59
N GLY A 351 -12.39 -3.52 13.66
CA GLY A 351 -13.40 -2.95 14.57
C GLY A 351 -13.65 -3.72 15.87
N ASN A 352 -13.25 -5.00 15.98
CA ASN A 352 -13.53 -5.84 17.16
C ASN A 352 -13.03 -5.22 18.48
N ALA A 353 -13.92 -4.69 19.31
CA ALA A 353 -13.57 -3.93 20.50
C ALA A 353 -12.76 -4.72 21.55
N TYR A 354 -13.07 -6.02 21.75
CA TYR A 354 -12.38 -6.85 22.72
C TYR A 354 -10.89 -7.09 22.42
N ILE A 355 -10.51 -7.01 21.14
CA ILE A 355 -9.11 -7.18 20.69
C ILE A 355 -8.20 -6.10 21.29
N ARG A 356 -8.71 -4.87 21.46
CA ARG A 356 -7.95 -3.81 22.12
C ARG A 356 -7.47 -4.24 23.51
N GLY A 357 -8.37 -4.78 24.33
CA GLY A 357 -8.03 -5.22 25.68
C GLY A 357 -7.09 -6.42 25.69
N LEU A 358 -7.28 -7.36 24.77
CA LEU A 358 -6.42 -8.55 24.66
C LEU A 358 -4.98 -8.15 24.29
N VAL A 359 -4.81 -7.30 23.27
CA VAL A 359 -3.49 -6.81 22.85
C VAL A 359 -2.85 -5.95 23.94
N ASP A 360 -3.62 -5.05 24.57
CA ASP A 360 -3.15 -4.20 25.67
C ASP A 360 -2.60 -5.05 26.84
N SER A 361 -3.32 -6.08 27.27
CA SER A 361 -2.86 -6.97 28.34
C SER A 361 -1.62 -7.77 27.94
N ALA A 362 -1.63 -8.38 26.74
CA ALA A 362 -0.51 -9.17 26.25
C ALA A 362 0.79 -8.35 26.16
N VAL A 363 0.70 -7.17 25.56
CA VAL A 363 1.85 -6.27 25.40
C VAL A 363 2.33 -5.73 26.75
N SER A 364 1.41 -5.40 27.66
CA SER A 364 1.77 -4.93 29.00
C SER A 364 2.53 -5.98 29.78
N GLU A 365 2.06 -7.21 29.79
CA GLU A 365 2.70 -8.32 30.49
C GLU A 365 4.04 -8.67 29.84
N GLY A 366 4.06 -8.94 28.53
CA GLY A 366 5.27 -9.36 27.82
C GLY A 366 6.37 -8.31 27.83
N MET A 367 6.04 -7.04 27.60
CA MET A 367 7.02 -5.95 27.66
C MET A 367 7.53 -5.71 29.08
N SER A 368 6.67 -5.81 30.11
CA SER A 368 7.13 -5.67 31.49
C SER A 368 8.16 -6.74 31.87
N VAL A 369 7.92 -7.99 31.49
CA VAL A 369 8.86 -9.09 31.69
C VAL A 369 10.16 -8.83 30.94
N TYR A 370 10.07 -8.50 29.65
CA TYR A 370 11.26 -8.25 28.83
C TYR A 370 12.16 -7.14 29.39
N LEU A 371 11.56 -6.01 29.78
CA LEU A 371 12.32 -4.87 30.30
C LEU A 371 13.03 -5.19 31.64
N GLU A 372 12.44 -6.06 32.48
CA GLU A 372 13.06 -6.50 33.74
C GLU A 372 14.20 -7.51 33.49
N GLU A 373 14.04 -8.39 32.50
CA GLU A 373 15.05 -9.41 32.18
C GLU A 373 16.23 -8.84 31.38
N HIS A 374 16.02 -7.72 30.64
CA HIS A 374 17.01 -7.12 29.75
C HIS A 374 17.28 -5.64 30.10
N PRO A 375 17.86 -5.34 31.27
CA PRO A 375 17.98 -3.95 31.76
C PRO A 375 18.87 -3.06 30.88
N THR A 376 19.83 -3.63 30.17
CA THR A 376 20.72 -2.87 29.26
C THR A 376 19.95 -2.39 28.03
N GLU A 377 19.19 -3.29 27.40
CA GLU A 377 18.34 -2.98 26.25
C GLU A 377 17.19 -2.05 26.65
N ALA A 378 16.55 -2.32 27.79
CA ALA A 378 15.52 -1.47 28.36
C ALA A 378 16.01 -0.03 28.56
N ARG A 379 17.24 0.12 29.06
CA ARG A 379 17.86 1.44 29.21
C ARG A 379 18.08 2.11 27.85
N ALA A 380 18.60 1.40 26.86
CA ALA A 380 18.82 1.93 25.51
C ALA A 380 17.50 2.39 24.86
N ILE A 381 16.42 1.59 24.99
CA ILE A 381 15.10 1.93 24.50
C ILE A 381 14.57 3.21 25.17
N VAL A 382 14.62 3.29 26.52
CA VAL A 382 14.14 4.47 27.23
C VAL A 382 14.97 5.72 26.93
N ASP A 383 16.29 5.60 26.79
CA ASP A 383 17.18 6.72 26.43
C ASP A 383 16.88 7.24 25.00
N LYS A 384 16.50 6.34 24.06
CA LYS A 384 16.02 6.72 22.73
C LYS A 384 14.73 7.53 22.85
N CYS A 385 13.72 7.04 23.59
CA CYS A 385 12.46 7.74 23.83
C CYS A 385 12.65 9.12 24.49
N LEU A 386 13.55 9.23 25.47
CA LEU A 386 13.89 10.51 26.11
C LEU A 386 14.54 11.49 25.14
N THR A 387 15.35 10.98 24.22
CA THR A 387 15.98 11.80 23.19
C THR A 387 14.94 12.33 22.22
N ALA A 388 13.97 11.50 21.83
CA ALA A 388 12.82 11.90 21.02
C ALA A 388 11.96 12.97 21.73
N ALA A 389 11.62 12.76 23.01
CA ALA A 389 10.86 13.72 23.81
C ALA A 389 11.54 15.10 23.91
N ARG A 390 12.86 15.12 24.14
CA ARG A 390 13.63 16.39 24.17
C ARG A 390 13.61 17.10 22.83
N ALA A 391 13.69 16.35 21.73
CA ALA A 391 13.62 16.91 20.39
C ALA A 391 12.25 17.51 20.10
N ARG A 392 11.18 16.79 20.44
CA ARG A 392 9.80 17.24 20.29
C ARG A 392 9.54 18.53 21.11
N ASP A 393 10.01 18.58 22.36
CA ASP A 393 9.85 19.77 23.20
C ASP A 393 10.63 20.96 22.66
N ALA A 394 11.83 20.74 22.11
CA ALA A 394 12.59 21.79 21.43
C ALA A 394 11.84 22.30 20.19
N ALA A 395 11.26 21.40 19.39
CA ALA A 395 10.46 21.75 18.25
C ALA A 395 9.20 22.55 18.64
N ARG A 396 8.49 22.14 19.69
CA ARG A 396 7.32 22.87 20.22
C ARG A 396 7.69 24.28 20.66
N LYS A 397 8.76 24.43 21.44
CA LYS A 397 9.27 25.75 21.87
C LYS A 397 9.63 26.64 20.68
N ALA A 398 10.27 26.09 19.68
CA ALA A 398 10.61 26.82 18.44
C ALA A 398 9.34 27.27 17.69
N ARG A 399 8.31 26.41 17.58
CA ARG A 399 6.99 26.78 17.02
C ARG A 399 6.31 27.89 17.80
N GLU A 400 6.26 27.81 19.14
CA GLU A 400 5.65 28.82 19.99
C GLU A 400 6.35 30.18 19.88
N LEU A 401 7.68 30.19 19.81
CA LEU A 401 8.46 31.41 19.59
C LEU A 401 8.19 32.04 18.22
N THR A 402 8.05 31.19 17.19
CA THR A 402 7.67 31.64 15.84
C THR A 402 6.24 32.15 15.85
N ARG A 403 5.29 31.42 16.46
CA ARG A 403 3.88 31.82 16.58
C ARG A 403 3.68 33.12 17.35
N ARG A 404 4.47 33.37 18.42
CA ARG A 404 4.44 34.65 19.14
C ARG A 404 4.97 35.81 18.30
N LYS A 405 5.95 35.59 17.42
CA LYS A 405 6.41 36.59 16.45
C LYS A 405 5.38 36.82 15.34
N THR A 406 4.58 35.80 15.00
CA THR A 406 3.57 35.82 13.93
C THR A 406 2.16 36.10 14.47
N ALA A 407 1.95 36.24 15.79
CA ALA A 407 0.63 36.52 16.40
C ALA A 407 0.08 37.92 16.00
N LEU A 408 0.88 38.79 15.43
CA LEU A 408 0.48 40.02 14.75
C LEU A 408 0.12 39.77 13.27
N ASP A 409 0.47 38.57 12.69
CA ASP A 409 0.26 38.17 11.28
C ASP A 409 -0.59 36.87 11.17
N SER A 410 -1.44 36.58 12.11
CA SER A 410 -2.08 35.28 12.34
C SER A 410 -3.26 34.97 11.43
N THR A 411 -3.11 35.03 10.12
CA THR A 411 -4.01 34.37 9.15
C THR A 411 -3.43 34.39 7.74
N SER A 412 -2.17 34.78 7.57
CA SER A 412 -1.58 34.85 6.24
C SER A 412 -1.04 33.49 5.79
N LEU A 413 -1.58 33.04 4.68
CA LEU A 413 -0.98 32.00 3.84
C LEU A 413 0.49 32.34 3.54
N PRO A 414 1.35 31.36 3.21
CA PRO A 414 2.75 31.64 2.86
C PRO A 414 2.81 32.76 1.82
N GLY A 415 3.62 33.80 2.06
CA GLY A 415 3.66 34.96 1.16
C GLY A 415 4.07 34.65 -0.28
N LYS A 416 4.59 33.43 -0.52
CA LYS A 416 4.90 32.93 -1.85
C LYS A 416 3.77 32.11 -2.50
N LEU A 417 2.74 31.72 -1.75
CA LEU A 417 1.58 31.02 -2.30
C LEU A 417 0.72 31.99 -3.10
N THR A 418 0.42 31.65 -4.34
CA THR A 418 -0.61 32.30 -5.14
C THR A 418 -1.84 31.41 -5.15
N ASP A 419 -2.81 31.72 -4.29
CA ASP A 419 -4.00 30.91 -4.05
C ASP A 419 -5.04 31.01 -5.16
N CYS A 420 -5.97 30.05 -5.24
CA CYS A 420 -7.15 30.07 -6.10
C CYS A 420 -8.35 30.75 -5.43
N ALA A 421 -9.34 31.11 -6.23
CA ALA A 421 -10.54 31.79 -5.75
C ALA A 421 -11.57 30.83 -5.17
N GLU A 422 -11.68 29.62 -5.71
CA GLU A 422 -12.58 28.54 -5.24
C GLU A 422 -12.21 28.12 -3.82
N LYS A 423 -13.22 27.68 -3.03
CA LYS A 423 -13.05 27.22 -1.66
C LYS A 423 -13.44 25.76 -1.44
N ASP A 424 -14.10 25.16 -2.42
CA ASP A 424 -14.41 23.74 -2.42
C ASP A 424 -13.14 22.93 -2.74
N PRO A 425 -12.58 22.16 -1.77
CA PRO A 425 -11.32 21.45 -1.99
C PRO A 425 -11.35 20.46 -3.16
N GLU A 426 -12.52 19.89 -3.46
CA GLU A 426 -12.68 18.92 -4.56
C GLU A 426 -12.44 19.55 -5.93
N LYS A 427 -12.67 20.86 -6.03
CA LYS A 427 -12.48 21.65 -7.26
C LYS A 427 -11.14 22.38 -7.31
N CYS A 428 -10.40 22.35 -6.19
CA CYS A 428 -9.14 23.08 -6.06
C CYS A 428 -7.94 22.17 -6.25
N GLU A 429 -6.94 22.69 -6.95
CA GLU A 429 -5.65 22.03 -7.14
C GLU A 429 -4.49 22.96 -6.84
N ILE A 430 -3.40 22.44 -6.28
CA ILE A 430 -2.19 23.18 -6.00
C ILE A 430 -1.01 22.58 -6.76
N PHE A 431 -0.30 23.41 -7.52
CA PHE A 431 0.94 23.04 -8.18
C PHE A 431 2.13 23.49 -7.32
N ILE A 432 2.94 22.51 -6.93
CA ILE A 432 4.20 22.73 -6.24
C ILE A 432 5.28 22.79 -7.33
N VAL A 433 5.83 23.98 -7.53
CA VAL A 433 6.67 24.29 -8.69
C VAL A 433 8.11 24.51 -8.27
N GLU A 434 9.05 23.95 -9.00
CA GLU A 434 10.47 24.17 -8.79
C GLU A 434 10.90 25.57 -9.24
N GLY A 435 11.43 26.34 -8.29
CA GLY A 435 12.03 27.65 -8.56
C GLY A 435 11.05 28.79 -8.80
N ASP A 436 11.57 30.02 -8.67
CA ASP A 436 10.79 31.25 -8.86
C ASP A 436 10.50 31.52 -10.36
N SER A 437 11.36 31.06 -11.29
CA SER A 437 11.20 31.26 -12.72
C SER A 437 10.00 30.49 -13.28
N ALA A 438 9.98 29.16 -13.09
CA ALA A 438 8.86 28.34 -13.50
C ALA A 438 7.59 28.70 -12.71
N GLY A 439 7.73 29.05 -11.41
CA GLY A 439 6.65 29.60 -10.60
C GLY A 439 6.04 30.90 -11.17
N GLY A 440 6.84 31.75 -11.78
CA GLY A 440 6.38 32.97 -12.47
C GLY A 440 5.52 32.64 -13.69
N SER A 441 6.00 31.75 -14.57
CA SER A 441 5.26 31.30 -15.76
C SER A 441 3.95 30.61 -15.36
N ALA A 442 4.00 29.72 -14.34
CA ALA A 442 2.82 29.02 -13.83
C ALA A 442 1.77 29.98 -13.25
N LYS A 443 2.19 31.00 -12.51
CA LYS A 443 1.27 32.04 -11.97
C LYS A 443 0.55 32.80 -13.06
N MET A 444 1.21 33.10 -14.17
CA MET A 444 0.62 33.80 -15.29
C MET A 444 -0.25 32.92 -16.17
N GLY A 445 0.12 31.63 -16.32
CA GLY A 445 -0.60 30.68 -17.18
C GLY A 445 -1.78 29.98 -16.53
N ARG A 446 -1.86 29.93 -15.18
CA ARG A 446 -2.87 29.17 -14.45
C ARG A 446 -4.32 29.64 -14.64
N ASP A 447 -5.27 28.75 -14.35
CA ASP A 447 -6.65 29.16 -14.04
C ASP A 447 -6.74 29.73 -12.61
N PRO A 448 -6.94 31.05 -12.42
CA PRO A 448 -7.02 31.65 -11.09
C PRO A 448 -8.22 31.18 -10.27
N ALA A 449 -9.25 30.61 -10.90
CA ALA A 449 -10.43 30.12 -10.20
C ALA A 449 -10.12 28.85 -9.39
N HIS A 450 -9.39 27.88 -9.96
CA HIS A 450 -9.25 26.56 -9.38
C HIS A 450 -7.81 26.16 -9.06
N GLN A 451 -6.80 26.86 -9.64
CA GLN A 451 -5.39 26.49 -9.54
C GLN A 451 -4.60 27.44 -8.63
N ALA A 452 -3.95 26.87 -7.61
CA ALA A 452 -3.00 27.55 -6.74
C ALA A 452 -1.56 27.19 -7.13
N ILE A 453 -0.61 28.11 -6.94
CA ILE A 453 0.82 27.93 -7.24
C ILE A 453 1.65 28.17 -5.98
N LEU A 454 2.48 27.18 -5.62
CA LEU A 454 3.46 27.27 -4.54
C LEU A 454 4.86 27.02 -5.09
N PRO A 455 5.67 28.05 -5.36
CA PRO A 455 7.05 27.87 -5.78
C PRO A 455 7.93 27.44 -4.59
N LEU A 456 8.78 26.42 -4.80
CA LEU A 456 9.82 26.00 -3.85
C LEU A 456 11.17 26.58 -4.27
N ARG A 457 11.96 27.04 -3.31
CA ARG A 457 13.29 27.58 -3.55
C ARG A 457 14.36 26.51 -3.36
N GLY A 458 14.68 25.80 -4.45
CA GLY A 458 15.70 24.76 -4.46
C GLY A 458 15.27 23.45 -3.76
N LYS A 459 16.25 22.62 -3.46
CA LYS A 459 16.04 21.30 -2.85
C LYS A 459 15.49 21.44 -1.42
N ILE A 460 14.37 20.79 -1.15
CA ILE A 460 13.82 20.75 0.20
C ILE A 460 14.64 19.81 1.08
N LEU A 461 14.45 19.92 2.40
CA LEU A 461 15.11 19.08 3.38
C LEU A 461 14.72 17.60 3.19
N ASN A 462 15.71 16.71 3.20
CA ASN A 462 15.46 15.28 3.24
C ASN A 462 14.97 14.87 4.63
N VAL A 463 13.66 14.59 4.74
CA VAL A 463 13.01 14.26 6.02
C VAL A 463 13.35 12.86 6.52
N GLU A 464 13.77 11.94 5.64
CA GLU A 464 14.11 10.56 6.01
C GLU A 464 15.20 10.49 7.08
N LYS A 465 16.18 11.40 7.00
CA LYS A 465 17.34 11.46 7.91
C LYS A 465 17.36 12.70 8.80
N THR A 466 16.20 13.30 9.01
CA THR A 466 16.15 14.58 9.73
C THR A 466 15.09 14.52 10.83
N ARG A 467 15.48 14.99 12.00
CA ARG A 467 14.58 15.06 13.16
C ARG A 467 13.49 16.11 12.95
N MET A 468 12.34 15.88 13.57
CA MET A 468 11.12 16.69 13.44
C MET A 468 11.35 18.19 13.75
N ASP A 469 12.19 18.52 14.73
CA ASP A 469 12.49 19.91 15.07
C ASP A 469 13.12 20.69 13.90
N LYS A 470 14.02 20.03 13.16
CA LYS A 470 14.66 20.61 11.96
C LYS A 470 13.71 20.64 10.76
N ILE A 471 12.87 19.60 10.61
CA ILE A 471 11.83 19.54 9.56
C ILE A 471 10.91 20.75 9.68
N LEU A 472 10.40 21.01 10.87
CA LEU A 472 9.51 22.15 11.14
C LEU A 472 10.21 23.51 11.15
N ALA A 473 11.53 23.56 11.30
CA ALA A 473 12.31 24.78 11.12
C ALA A 473 12.52 25.13 9.64
N ASN A 474 12.39 24.16 8.72
CA ASN A 474 12.57 24.37 7.28
C ASN A 474 11.42 25.21 6.69
N ASN A 475 11.77 26.29 5.98
CA ASN A 475 10.80 27.25 5.44
C ASN A 475 9.92 26.64 4.34
N GLU A 476 10.48 25.78 3.48
CA GLU A 476 9.79 25.18 2.35
C GLU A 476 8.76 24.16 2.83
N ILE A 477 9.14 23.31 3.79
CA ILE A 477 8.23 22.34 4.43
C ILE A 477 7.11 23.06 5.18
N ARG A 478 7.42 24.09 5.95
CA ARG A 478 6.39 24.90 6.63
C ARG A 478 5.42 25.56 5.64
N ALA A 479 5.93 26.02 4.50
CA ALA A 479 5.08 26.60 3.46
C ALA A 479 4.08 25.57 2.91
N MET A 480 4.51 24.33 2.67
CA MET A 480 3.63 23.24 2.23
C MET A 480 2.58 22.90 3.31
N ILE A 481 3.00 22.68 4.57
CA ILE A 481 2.09 22.39 5.69
C ILE A 481 1.02 23.48 5.81
N THR A 482 1.42 24.74 5.77
CA THR A 482 0.50 25.88 5.89
C THR A 482 -0.42 26.00 4.67
N ALA A 483 0.09 25.76 3.46
CA ALA A 483 -0.68 25.83 2.23
C ALA A 483 -1.78 24.75 2.20
N PHE A 484 -1.48 23.53 2.61
CA PHE A 484 -2.43 22.42 2.63
C PHE A 484 -3.47 22.57 3.74
N GLY A 485 -3.08 23.08 4.90
CA GLY A 485 -3.99 23.35 6.03
C GLY A 485 -4.38 22.13 6.85
N ALA A 486 -3.94 20.93 6.48
CA ALA A 486 -4.36 19.66 7.06
C ALA A 486 -3.52 19.17 8.27
N GLY A 487 -2.42 19.86 8.61
CA GLY A 487 -1.49 19.39 9.66
C GLY A 487 -0.50 18.34 9.15
N ILE A 488 0.16 17.65 10.07
CA ILE A 488 1.12 16.55 9.79
C ILE A 488 1.02 15.46 10.87
N ASP A 489 1.45 14.25 10.55
CA ASP A 489 1.50 13.09 11.46
C ASP A 489 0.15 12.85 12.17
N GLU A 490 0.13 12.75 13.50
CA GLU A 490 -1.08 12.53 14.30
C GLU A 490 -2.08 13.70 14.26
N GLU A 491 -1.62 14.91 13.92
CA GLU A 491 -2.47 16.11 13.76
C GLU A 491 -3.06 16.22 12.34
N PHE A 492 -2.70 15.29 11.44
CA PHE A 492 -3.17 15.34 10.06
C PHE A 492 -4.68 15.04 10.00
N ASP A 493 -5.41 15.97 9.43
CA ASP A 493 -6.88 15.93 9.32
C ASP A 493 -7.28 16.24 7.87
N THR A 494 -7.66 15.19 7.15
CA THR A 494 -8.05 15.30 5.73
C THR A 494 -9.22 16.25 5.52
N SER A 495 -10.14 16.35 6.50
CA SER A 495 -11.30 17.25 6.38
C SER A 495 -10.93 18.73 6.31
N LYS A 496 -9.69 19.08 6.70
CA LYS A 496 -9.14 20.45 6.64
C LYS A 496 -8.30 20.70 5.40
N LEU A 497 -8.13 19.69 4.55
CA LEU A 497 -7.35 19.81 3.33
C LEU A 497 -7.98 20.84 2.40
N ARG A 498 -7.17 21.74 1.86
CA ARG A 498 -7.62 22.84 1.01
C ARG A 498 -7.64 22.50 -0.49
N TYR A 499 -6.95 21.44 -0.89
CA TYR A 499 -6.81 21.02 -2.28
C TYR A 499 -6.87 19.50 -2.37
N HIS A 500 -7.78 18.95 -3.17
CA HIS A 500 -7.86 17.51 -3.42
C HIS A 500 -6.97 17.05 -4.60
N LYS A 501 -6.22 17.97 -5.20
CA LYS A 501 -5.13 17.62 -6.13
C LYS A 501 -3.88 18.40 -5.76
N ILE A 502 -2.85 17.67 -5.36
CA ILE A 502 -1.52 18.21 -5.02
C ILE A 502 -0.57 17.74 -6.11
N VAL A 503 -0.17 18.63 -6.97
CA VAL A 503 0.58 18.33 -8.20
C VAL A 503 2.04 18.71 -8.01
N CYS A 504 2.94 17.72 -8.01
CA CYS A 504 4.38 17.94 -8.09
C CYS A 504 4.76 18.31 -9.53
N MET A 505 5.17 19.54 -9.76
CA MET A 505 5.57 20.05 -11.08
C MET A 505 7.02 20.50 -11.02
N THR A 506 7.93 19.59 -11.35
CA THR A 506 9.39 19.77 -11.34
C THR A 506 9.96 19.67 -12.75
N ASP A 507 11.16 20.18 -12.93
CA ASP A 507 11.89 20.07 -14.19
C ASP A 507 12.14 18.59 -14.55
N ALA A 508 12.31 18.31 -15.85
CA ALA A 508 12.52 16.94 -16.34
C ALA A 508 13.98 16.47 -16.21
N ASP A 509 14.81 17.20 -15.48
CA ASP A 509 16.21 16.89 -15.24
C ASP A 509 16.44 16.08 -13.94
N VAL A 510 17.70 15.77 -13.65
CA VAL A 510 18.10 15.01 -12.45
C VAL A 510 17.82 15.77 -11.15
N ASP A 511 17.90 17.10 -11.15
CA ASP A 511 17.62 17.92 -9.98
C ASP A 511 16.13 18.00 -9.70
N GLY A 512 15.29 18.17 -10.73
CA GLY A 512 13.84 18.13 -10.61
C GLY A 512 13.33 16.75 -10.16
N SER A 513 13.92 15.68 -10.67
CA SER A 513 13.63 14.31 -10.19
C SER A 513 14.00 14.14 -8.72
N HIS A 514 15.12 14.71 -8.26
CA HIS A 514 15.51 14.67 -6.86
C HIS A 514 14.53 15.47 -5.97
N ILE A 515 14.11 16.67 -6.39
CA ILE A 515 13.12 17.48 -5.64
C ILE A 515 11.79 16.73 -5.54
N ARG A 516 11.34 16.09 -6.62
CA ARG A 516 10.14 15.25 -6.63
C ARG A 516 10.23 14.13 -5.59
N ILE A 517 11.33 13.39 -5.56
CA ILE A 517 11.53 12.32 -4.57
C ILE A 517 11.56 12.85 -3.14
N LEU A 518 12.18 14.01 -2.89
CA LEU A 518 12.16 14.64 -1.57
C LEU A 518 10.74 15.03 -1.14
N MET A 519 9.89 15.53 -2.04
CA MET A 519 8.48 15.82 -1.78
C MET A 519 7.70 14.53 -1.49
N LEU A 520 7.87 13.49 -2.30
CA LEU A 520 7.20 12.19 -2.08
C LEU A 520 7.64 11.55 -0.77
N THR A 521 8.92 11.67 -0.38
CA THR A 521 9.41 11.23 0.93
C THR A 521 8.69 11.96 2.06
N PHE A 522 8.53 13.29 1.94
CA PHE A 522 7.81 14.08 2.93
C PHE A 522 6.33 13.68 3.03
N PHE A 523 5.64 13.50 1.91
CA PHE A 523 4.24 13.07 1.91
C PHE A 523 4.10 11.65 2.49
N PHE A 524 4.95 10.73 2.11
CA PHE A 524 4.91 9.36 2.60
C PHE A 524 5.16 9.28 4.11
N ARG A 525 6.13 10.04 4.64
CA ARG A 525 6.50 9.99 6.07
C ARG A 525 5.55 10.76 6.98
N HIS A 526 5.06 11.93 6.54
CA HIS A 526 4.35 12.86 7.43
C HIS A 526 2.92 13.23 7.00
N MET A 527 2.51 12.84 5.79
CA MET A 527 1.18 13.13 5.24
C MET A 527 0.65 11.94 4.42
N ARG A 528 0.92 10.74 4.89
CA ARG A 528 0.61 9.50 4.17
C ARG A 528 -0.84 9.38 3.67
N PRO A 529 -1.88 9.85 4.41
CA PRO A 529 -3.25 9.83 3.91
C PRO A 529 -3.45 10.60 2.59
N LEU A 530 -2.58 11.56 2.23
CA LEU A 530 -2.65 12.24 0.92
C LEU A 530 -2.43 11.27 -0.24
N ILE A 531 -1.51 10.31 -0.07
CA ILE A 531 -1.21 9.30 -1.09
C ILE A 531 -2.30 8.23 -1.09
N GLU A 532 -2.69 7.73 0.08
CA GLU A 532 -3.69 6.68 0.25
C GLU A 532 -5.07 7.09 -0.30
N GLN A 533 -5.43 8.36 -0.20
CA GLN A 533 -6.68 8.91 -0.73
C GLN A 533 -6.55 9.44 -2.18
N GLY A 534 -5.37 9.27 -2.80
CA GLY A 534 -5.15 9.59 -4.21
C GLY A 534 -5.10 11.09 -4.52
N TYR A 535 -4.69 11.94 -3.57
CA TYR A 535 -4.61 13.39 -3.79
C TYR A 535 -3.28 13.87 -4.36
N VAL A 536 -2.27 12.99 -4.46
CA VAL A 536 -0.92 13.35 -4.95
C VAL A 536 -0.76 12.98 -6.42
N TYR A 537 -0.28 13.94 -7.21
CA TYR A 537 -0.05 13.77 -8.64
C TYR A 537 1.35 14.28 -9.03
N VAL A 538 1.87 13.75 -10.13
CA VAL A 538 3.10 14.22 -10.78
C VAL A 538 2.74 14.70 -12.16
N ALA A 539 3.01 15.98 -12.43
CA ALA A 539 2.82 16.55 -13.77
C ALA A 539 3.86 15.97 -14.75
N GLN A 540 3.44 15.72 -15.97
CA GLN A 540 4.29 15.26 -17.07
C GLN A 540 4.38 16.38 -18.12
N PRO A 541 5.36 17.30 -18.04
CA PRO A 541 5.58 18.28 -19.10
C PRO A 541 6.19 17.58 -20.34
N PRO A 542 5.95 18.09 -21.55
CA PRO A 542 6.58 17.54 -22.75
C PRO A 542 8.09 17.78 -22.75
N LEU A 543 8.86 16.80 -23.25
CA LEU A 543 10.30 16.91 -23.43
C LEU A 543 10.68 17.67 -24.71
N TYR A 544 9.83 17.60 -25.75
CA TYR A 544 10.14 18.16 -27.05
C TYR A 544 9.02 19.06 -27.57
N ARG A 545 9.44 20.16 -28.19
CA ARG A 545 8.60 21.01 -29.02
C ARG A 545 9.07 20.93 -30.48
N ILE A 546 8.17 20.50 -31.35
CA ILE A 546 8.45 20.33 -32.79
C ILE A 546 7.66 21.38 -33.54
N THR A 547 8.35 22.23 -34.29
CA THR A 547 7.72 23.29 -35.10
C THR A 547 7.92 22.99 -36.58
N LYS A 548 6.81 22.86 -37.34
CA LYS A 548 6.84 22.71 -38.79
C LYS A 548 5.90 23.72 -39.44
N GLY A 549 6.46 24.74 -40.05
CA GLY A 549 5.70 25.87 -40.59
C GLY A 549 4.97 26.63 -39.48
N LYS A 550 3.65 26.66 -39.50
CA LYS A 550 2.80 27.27 -38.47
C LYS A 550 2.33 26.29 -37.39
N ASN A 551 2.59 25.02 -37.59
CA ASN A 551 2.10 23.98 -36.66
C ASN A 551 3.13 23.67 -35.58
N ILE A 552 2.69 23.56 -34.36
CA ILE A 552 3.47 23.17 -33.20
C ILE A 552 2.92 21.82 -32.71
N TYR A 553 3.84 20.90 -32.41
CA TYR A 553 3.55 19.59 -31.81
C TYR A 553 4.43 19.45 -30.58
N TYR A 554 3.95 18.69 -29.62
CA TYR A 554 4.65 18.35 -28.39
C TYR A 554 4.84 16.84 -28.32
N ALA A 555 5.99 16.38 -27.84
CA ALA A 555 6.27 14.97 -27.56
C ALA A 555 6.79 14.81 -26.14
N TYR A 556 6.33 13.77 -25.47
CA TYR A 556 6.62 13.50 -24.07
C TYR A 556 7.80 12.54 -23.90
N ASP A 557 8.12 11.78 -24.95
CA ASP A 557 9.27 10.87 -25.02
C ASP A 557 9.85 10.78 -26.43
N ASP A 558 10.90 9.98 -26.62
CA ASP A 558 11.58 9.81 -27.90
C ASP A 558 10.78 8.98 -28.90
N GLU A 559 9.93 8.08 -28.45
CA GLU A 559 9.05 7.26 -29.31
C GLU A 559 7.97 8.14 -29.92
N GLU A 560 7.34 8.98 -29.12
CA GLU A 560 6.34 9.94 -29.59
C GLU A 560 6.97 10.98 -30.53
N LEU A 561 8.18 11.46 -30.21
CA LEU A 561 8.94 12.33 -31.10
C LEU A 561 9.12 11.70 -32.48
N ASN A 562 9.59 10.45 -32.54
CA ASN A 562 9.79 9.75 -33.80
C ASN A 562 8.48 9.52 -34.55
N SER A 563 7.42 9.11 -33.86
CA SER A 563 6.08 8.94 -34.43
C SER A 563 5.54 10.24 -35.05
N ILE A 564 5.71 11.37 -34.35
CA ILE A 564 5.31 12.68 -34.88
C ILE A 564 6.14 13.04 -36.12
N LEU A 565 7.48 12.84 -36.10
CA LEU A 565 8.35 13.12 -37.23
C LEU A 565 8.02 12.27 -38.47
N GLU A 566 7.65 11.01 -38.30
CA GLU A 566 7.17 10.16 -39.38
C GLU A 566 5.84 10.65 -39.96
N ARG A 567 4.90 11.04 -39.12
CA ARG A 567 3.59 11.54 -39.53
C ARG A 567 3.64 12.87 -40.27
N ILE A 568 4.46 13.82 -39.80
CA ILE A 568 4.56 15.16 -40.43
C ILE A 568 5.56 15.20 -41.57
N GLY A 569 6.42 14.19 -41.71
CA GLY A 569 7.51 14.14 -42.68
C GLY A 569 8.71 15.03 -42.29
N ARG A 570 9.87 14.73 -42.85
CA ARG A 570 11.14 15.42 -42.54
C ARG A 570 11.48 16.55 -43.52
N ASP A 571 10.69 16.77 -44.55
CA ASP A 571 10.88 17.84 -45.53
C ASP A 571 9.63 18.74 -45.58
N PRO A 572 9.76 20.08 -45.37
CA PRO A 572 10.95 20.76 -44.86
C PRO A 572 11.31 20.30 -43.45
N LYS A 573 12.61 20.37 -43.10
CA LYS A 573 13.11 19.91 -41.79
C LYS A 573 12.40 20.64 -40.65
N PRO A 574 11.72 19.94 -39.75
CA PRO A 574 11.10 20.56 -38.60
C PRO A 574 12.16 21.08 -37.62
N LEU A 575 11.87 22.19 -36.94
CA LEU A 575 12.67 22.68 -35.83
C LEU A 575 12.25 21.90 -34.55
N ILE A 576 13.22 21.21 -33.92
CA ILE A 576 13.02 20.45 -32.70
C ILE A 576 13.76 21.17 -31.58
N ASN A 577 13.03 21.57 -30.56
CA ASN A 577 13.57 22.13 -29.32
C ASN A 577 13.32 21.12 -28.18
N ARG A 578 14.39 20.73 -27.49
CA ARG A 578 14.27 19.93 -26.24
C ARG A 578 14.20 20.90 -25.07
N TYR A 579 13.19 20.80 -24.26
CA TYR A 579 13.08 21.55 -23.02
C TYR A 579 13.98 20.93 -21.94
N LYS A 580 14.78 21.77 -21.28
CA LYS A 580 15.61 21.37 -20.14
C LYS A 580 14.93 21.60 -18.82
N GLY A 581 13.96 22.52 -18.77
CA GLY A 581 13.18 22.81 -17.60
C GLY A 581 11.94 23.65 -17.89
N LEU A 582 11.02 23.67 -16.93
CA LEU A 582 9.75 24.42 -17.01
C LEU A 582 9.93 25.91 -17.14
N GLY A 583 11.08 26.45 -16.69
CA GLY A 583 11.44 27.87 -16.82
C GLY A 583 11.68 28.31 -18.25
N GLU A 584 11.87 27.39 -19.20
CA GLU A 584 12.00 27.66 -20.63
C GLU A 584 10.65 27.80 -21.34
N MET A 585 9.56 27.40 -20.69
CA MET A 585 8.19 27.50 -21.20
C MET A 585 7.62 28.89 -20.88
N ASN A 586 7.01 29.53 -21.87
CA ASN A 586 6.19 30.70 -21.60
C ASN A 586 4.84 30.28 -20.93
N PRO A 587 4.09 31.22 -20.35
CA PRO A 587 2.84 30.89 -19.64
C PRO A 587 1.80 30.14 -20.49
N GLU A 588 1.67 30.48 -21.76
CA GLU A 588 0.72 29.84 -22.68
C GLU A 588 1.12 28.40 -22.98
N GLN A 589 2.41 28.15 -23.21
CA GLN A 589 2.94 26.80 -23.44
C GLN A 589 2.76 25.91 -22.19
N LEU A 590 3.06 26.44 -21.01
CA LEU A 590 2.91 25.71 -19.76
C LEU A 590 1.44 25.39 -19.47
N TRP A 591 0.53 26.31 -19.77
CA TRP A 591 -0.90 26.07 -19.71
C TRP A 591 -1.32 24.95 -20.66
N GLU A 592 -1.07 25.10 -21.96
CA GLU A 592 -1.55 24.18 -23.00
C GLU A 592 -1.03 22.74 -22.83
N THR A 593 0.14 22.55 -22.24
CA THR A 593 0.80 21.22 -22.19
C THR A 593 0.73 20.56 -20.82
N THR A 594 0.67 21.37 -19.73
CA THR A 594 0.92 20.83 -18.37
C THR A 594 -0.15 21.20 -17.36
N MET A 595 -0.87 22.32 -17.56
CA MET A 595 -1.81 22.83 -16.56
C MET A 595 -3.28 22.75 -16.98
N ASP A 596 -3.57 22.76 -18.28
CA ASP A 596 -4.94 22.67 -18.82
C ASP A 596 -5.56 21.31 -18.47
N PRO A 597 -6.64 21.26 -17.69
CA PRO A 597 -7.30 19.99 -17.28
C PRO A 597 -7.72 19.08 -18.44
N GLU A 598 -7.98 19.65 -19.63
CA GLU A 598 -8.44 18.90 -20.82
C GLU A 598 -7.30 18.27 -21.62
N ARG A 599 -6.05 18.75 -21.45
CA ARG A 599 -4.91 18.37 -22.33
C ARG A 599 -3.72 17.80 -21.60
N ARG A 600 -3.56 18.15 -20.30
CA ARG A 600 -2.41 17.76 -19.50
C ARG A 600 -2.33 16.26 -19.25
N VAL A 601 -1.11 15.76 -19.14
CA VAL A 601 -0.81 14.41 -18.68
C VAL A 601 -0.32 14.49 -17.23
N MET A 602 -0.95 13.74 -16.33
CA MET A 602 -0.55 13.63 -14.93
C MET A 602 -0.56 12.17 -14.51
N LEU A 603 0.43 11.78 -13.71
CA LEU A 603 0.49 10.49 -13.05
C LEU A 603 -0.04 10.64 -11.62
N GLN A 604 -1.05 9.89 -11.24
CA GLN A 604 -1.49 9.79 -9.85
C GLN A 604 -0.52 8.88 -9.08
N VAL A 605 -0.14 9.32 -7.88
CA VAL A 605 0.75 8.53 -7.02
C VAL A 605 -0.09 7.58 -6.18
N HIS A 606 0.18 6.29 -6.29
CA HIS A 606 -0.48 5.24 -5.53
C HIS A 606 0.50 4.58 -4.55
N LEU A 607 -0.01 4.13 -3.43
CA LEU A 607 0.74 3.35 -2.46
C LEU A 607 0.26 1.89 -2.54
N GLU A 608 0.96 1.08 -3.32
CA GLU A 608 0.62 -0.33 -3.53
C GLU A 608 1.05 -1.20 -2.35
N ASP A 609 2.26 -0.99 -1.87
CA ASP A 609 2.85 -1.68 -0.74
C ASP A 609 3.61 -0.69 0.15
N ALA A 610 3.07 -0.47 1.35
CA ALA A 610 3.64 0.46 2.32
C ALA A 610 5.00 0.00 2.85
N MET A 611 5.24 -1.32 2.95
CA MET A 611 6.49 -1.87 3.45
C MET A 611 7.60 -1.75 2.41
N LYS A 612 7.27 -2.04 1.15
CA LYS A 612 8.20 -1.86 0.03
C LYS A 612 8.57 -0.39 -0.17
N ALA A 613 7.58 0.50 -0.07
CA ALA A 613 7.81 1.94 -0.10
C ALA A 613 8.72 2.40 1.05
N ASP A 614 8.48 1.93 2.28
CA ASP A 614 9.35 2.20 3.44
C ASP A 614 10.79 1.74 3.19
N GLU A 615 10.96 0.52 2.69
CA GLU A 615 12.29 0.00 2.35
C GLU A 615 13.00 0.86 1.30
N ILE A 616 12.30 1.22 0.21
CA ILE A 616 12.86 2.03 -0.87
C ILE A 616 13.26 3.41 -0.36
N PHE A 617 12.40 4.10 0.41
CA PHE A 617 12.74 5.41 0.98
C PHE A 617 13.89 5.30 1.97
N SER A 618 13.91 4.29 2.85
CA SER A 618 15.01 4.06 3.80
C SER A 618 16.34 3.79 3.10
N VAL A 619 16.34 3.04 2.00
CA VAL A 619 17.55 2.74 1.22
C VAL A 619 18.04 3.94 0.43
N LEU A 620 17.14 4.59 -0.33
CA LEU A 620 17.53 5.64 -1.26
C LEU A 620 17.75 6.99 -0.58
N MET A 621 16.96 7.30 0.45
CA MET A 621 16.95 8.60 1.12
C MET A 621 17.58 8.58 2.50
N GLY A 622 17.83 7.39 3.09
CA GLY A 622 18.45 7.20 4.40
C GLY A 622 19.94 7.57 4.44
N ASP A 623 20.55 7.48 5.65
CA ASP A 623 21.95 7.88 5.88
C ASP A 623 22.98 6.86 5.39
N LYS A 624 22.62 5.57 5.31
CA LYS A 624 23.54 4.49 4.95
C LYS A 624 23.84 4.48 3.45
N VAL A 625 25.13 4.52 3.11
CA VAL A 625 25.61 4.57 1.72
C VAL A 625 25.59 3.19 1.07
N GLU A 626 25.99 2.15 1.82
CA GLU A 626 26.18 0.79 1.29
C GLU A 626 24.88 0.18 0.70
N PRO A 627 23.74 0.21 1.42
CA PRO A 627 22.48 -0.30 0.86
C PRO A 627 22.04 0.43 -0.41
N ARG A 628 22.32 1.73 -0.50
CA ARG A 628 22.03 2.53 -1.71
C ARG A 628 22.92 2.14 -2.87
N ARG A 629 24.22 1.87 -2.61
CA ARG A 629 25.15 1.40 -3.64
C ARG A 629 24.70 0.05 -4.18
N GLU A 630 24.42 -0.91 -3.31
CA GLU A 630 23.90 -2.22 -3.71
C GLU A 630 22.63 -2.12 -4.54
N PHE A 631 21.70 -1.25 -4.14
CA PHE A 631 20.48 -1.01 -4.91
C PHE A 631 20.77 -0.51 -6.32
N ILE A 632 21.66 0.49 -6.46
CA ILE A 632 22.06 1.05 -7.75
C ILE A 632 22.75 0.00 -8.62
N GLU A 633 23.69 -0.78 -8.05
CA GLU A 633 24.41 -1.85 -8.77
C GLU A 633 23.45 -2.93 -9.28
N ASN A 634 22.52 -3.38 -8.43
CA ASN A 634 21.55 -4.43 -8.79
C ASN A 634 20.55 -3.98 -9.86
N ASN A 635 20.20 -2.69 -9.88
CA ASN A 635 19.23 -2.12 -10.82
C ASN A 635 19.88 -1.40 -12.01
N SER A 636 21.22 -1.42 -12.13
CA SER A 636 21.95 -0.69 -13.19
C SER A 636 21.54 -1.10 -14.61
N LYS A 637 21.09 -2.34 -14.79
CA LYS A 637 20.63 -2.87 -16.10
C LYS A 637 19.29 -2.29 -16.55
N LEU A 638 18.52 -1.68 -15.64
CA LEU A 638 17.22 -1.04 -15.93
C LEU A 638 17.37 0.40 -16.43
N VAL A 639 18.58 0.95 -16.35
CA VAL A 639 18.87 2.31 -16.81
C VAL A 639 19.09 2.26 -18.31
N VAL A 640 18.16 2.82 -19.08
CA VAL A 640 18.21 2.84 -20.56
C VAL A 640 18.96 4.07 -21.04
N ASP A 641 18.82 5.23 -20.36
CA ASP A 641 19.50 6.48 -20.68
C ASP A 641 20.11 7.12 -19.44
N LEU A 642 21.39 7.47 -19.53
CA LEU A 642 22.05 8.33 -18.55
C LEU A 642 22.05 9.76 -19.13
N ASP A 643 21.36 10.68 -18.48
CA ASP A 643 21.47 12.11 -18.76
C ASP A 643 22.84 12.59 -18.22
N VAL A 644 23.89 12.53 -19.07
CA VAL A 644 25.29 12.86 -18.72
C VAL A 644 25.63 14.23 -19.32
#